data_2eb2f479deff37abcae5068234aebc32
#
_entry.id   2eb2f479deff37abcae5068234aebc32
#
_cell.length_a   1.000
_cell.length_b   1.000
_cell.length_c   1.000
_cell.angle_alpha   90.00
_cell.angle_beta   90.00
_cell.angle_gamma   90.00
#
_symmetry.space_group_name_H-M   'P 1'
#
loop_
_entity.id
_entity.type
_entity.pdbx_description
1 polymer ?
#
loop_
_entity_poly.entity_id
_entity_poly.type
_entity_poly.pdbx_seq_one_letter_code
_entity_poly.pdbx_strand_id
1 'polypeptide(L)'
;MTVFKNLLTIAILWCLAVIVFSTENIHAQTLPKDSLSTDTLVKDTLKTGVSNDIKSKVHYVADDTIEFDVEHEKVFMYEKAQVNYENIELKAAYIEVDWNTKNVFSAGLRDSTGKLYGMPVFKEGDDEFKADTMRYNFDTKKGKVYHVVTQQGDGFIHGAIVKKVEESSYIRYGKYTTCSLDTPHYYIAANKLKVIPNNKIITGPAYLIIGDVPAPAAIPFGLFPNTKGRSSGILFPAYGESNALGFFFKNGGYYFGISDHVDLQLTADIYTLGSWAVKATSRYNNRYHYNGNLSFLYSIIKVSEKDLPDYSRSKEFFINWSHLQDPKARPNGIFSASVRAGSNDYYTRNISNASNYLTNTFNSSISYSRSFFNKQLNFSSAITHSQNTQTRIVYLTAPSINLSMNTLYPFRKKEQEGTLAWYEKISVGYSSTLQNQLQNPDSLFFKNATLQQMKNGMQHNIPISASFKVMKYFNLTPAINFNERWYIETYKQRFNADSNRIITDTVKGFNAAHEYNGSLSLNTRIYGMKQFKKGKIAAIRHVLSPTLSYMYRPDFGENKYGYYKTVQTDSLGNSRRYSIYENTLYGGPSLGKSNVLSFSLDNNLEMKTRQYTDTAVNIKKIKILESFGLSASYNLSADSFNLSPIGMSARTTLFDMVNLTASGTFDPYLMNDQGIRIAKYSLAENGKIARLTSASGSVGFNLNRQKGNKKSLKGTVEQVKEINDHPDDYVDFSVPYNLSVNYSIAYSRPTNEKGNLSQIVGFNGDISLTEHWKITFNSGYDFQTKKQSYTSLGFYRDLHCWEMRLNWVPFGYQANYYFQINVKSSVLQDLKLTKKNDRYDNF
;
A
#
# COMPACT_ATOMS: atom_id res chain seq x y z
N MET A 1 -10.95 33.12 6.13
CA MET A 1 -11.16 32.44 7.42
C MET A 1 -12.59 31.93 7.59
N THR A 2 -13.61 32.66 7.19
CA THR A 2 -15.03 32.24 7.31
C THR A 2 -15.41 31.09 6.39
N VAL A 3 -14.85 30.97 5.18
CA VAL A 3 -15.13 29.92 4.22
C VAL A 3 -14.52 28.58 4.64
N PHE A 4 -13.35 28.63 5.28
CA PHE A 4 -12.73 27.42 5.87
C PHE A 4 -13.55 26.88 7.03
N LYS A 5 -14.15 27.78 7.84
CA LYS A 5 -15.12 27.39 8.87
C LYS A 5 -16.34 26.70 8.26
N ASN A 6 -16.90 27.22 7.17
CA ASN A 6 -18.09 26.65 6.54
C ASN A 6 -17.81 25.31 5.83
N LEU A 7 -16.67 25.17 5.15
CA LEU A 7 -16.24 23.88 4.54
C LEU A 7 -15.86 22.85 5.61
N LEU A 8 -15.19 23.27 6.67
CA LEU A 8 -14.91 22.44 7.81
C LEU A 8 -16.22 22.05 8.53
N THR A 9 -17.18 22.97 8.65
CA THR A 9 -18.51 22.72 9.23
C THR A 9 -19.32 21.77 8.35
N ILE A 10 -19.26 21.89 7.02
CA ILE A 10 -19.92 20.96 6.08
C ILE A 10 -19.25 19.59 6.13
N ALA A 11 -17.93 19.52 6.19
CA ALA A 11 -17.20 18.27 6.36
C ALA A 11 -17.46 17.63 7.74
N ILE A 12 -17.52 18.43 8.80
CA ILE A 12 -17.85 17.99 10.17
C ILE A 12 -19.32 17.58 10.25
N LEU A 13 -20.25 18.31 9.65
CA LEU A 13 -21.67 17.96 9.58
C LEU A 13 -21.87 16.68 8.75
N TRP A 14 -21.10 16.50 7.70
CA TRP A 14 -21.15 15.27 6.91
C TRP A 14 -20.54 14.08 7.67
N CYS A 15 -19.42 14.28 8.39
CA CYS A 15 -18.87 13.28 9.31
C CYS A 15 -19.81 12.99 10.47
N LEU A 16 -20.48 14.01 11.03
CA LEU A 16 -21.51 13.85 12.08
C LEU A 16 -22.76 13.16 11.53
N ALA A 17 -23.22 13.46 10.33
CA ALA A 17 -24.31 12.75 9.68
C ALA A 17 -23.98 11.26 9.46
N VAL A 18 -22.74 10.94 9.06
CA VAL A 18 -22.27 9.55 8.94
C VAL A 18 -22.22 8.87 10.31
N ILE A 19 -21.83 9.60 11.36
CA ILE A 19 -21.79 9.09 12.74
C ILE A 19 -23.23 8.90 13.29
N VAL A 20 -24.16 9.82 13.01
CA VAL A 20 -25.56 9.73 13.44
C VAL A 20 -26.31 8.61 12.76
N PHE A 21 -26.01 8.31 11.47
CA PHE A 21 -26.54 7.12 10.80
C PHE A 21 -25.86 5.80 11.24
N SER A 22 -24.79 5.86 12.05
CA SER A 22 -24.10 4.68 12.57
C SER A 22 -24.51 4.26 13.98
N THR A 23 -25.40 5.02 14.66
CA THR A 23 -25.87 4.71 16.01
C THR A 23 -27.17 3.92 16.04
N GLU A 24 -27.33 2.89 15.24
CA GLU A 24 -28.36 1.89 15.50
C GLU A 24 -27.77 0.70 16.27
N ASN A 25 -28.20 0.62 17.53
CA ASN A 25 -28.24 -0.55 18.41
C ASN A 25 -26.90 -1.25 18.72
N ILE A 26 -26.20 -0.69 19.70
CA ILE A 26 -25.37 -1.51 20.58
C ILE A 26 -26.31 -2.13 21.63
N HIS A 27 -26.84 -3.29 21.33
CA HIS A 27 -27.33 -4.18 22.38
C HIS A 27 -26.13 -4.79 23.09
N ALA A 28 -25.87 -4.33 24.29
CA ALA A 28 -24.98 -5.00 25.23
C ALA A 28 -25.57 -6.39 25.53
N GLN A 29 -24.91 -7.43 25.01
CA GLN A 29 -25.11 -8.78 25.49
C GLN A 29 -24.49 -8.86 26.87
N THR A 30 -25.37 -8.93 27.89
CA THR A 30 -25.02 -9.31 29.24
C THR A 30 -24.54 -10.76 29.25
N LEU A 31 -23.29 -10.96 29.62
CA LEU A 31 -22.73 -12.27 29.95
C LEU A 31 -23.50 -12.82 31.17
N PRO A 32 -23.83 -14.12 31.20
CA PRO A 32 -24.44 -14.70 32.34
C PRO A 32 -23.45 -14.70 33.52
N LYS A 33 -23.90 -14.18 34.64
CA LYS A 33 -23.26 -14.33 35.95
C LYS A 33 -23.34 -15.79 36.36
N ASP A 34 -22.22 -16.48 36.38
CA ASP A 34 -22.12 -17.74 37.11
C ASP A 34 -22.21 -17.47 38.61
N SER A 35 -23.12 -18.16 39.19
CA SER A 35 -23.43 -18.12 40.59
C SER A 35 -22.28 -18.67 41.43
N LEU A 36 -21.66 -17.81 42.25
CA LEU A 36 -20.83 -18.20 43.37
C LEU A 36 -21.74 -18.83 44.47
N SER A 37 -21.57 -20.11 44.65
CA SER A 37 -22.07 -20.80 45.83
C SER A 37 -21.28 -20.35 47.05
N THR A 38 -21.96 -19.68 47.97
CA THR A 38 -21.51 -19.44 49.33
C THR A 38 -21.50 -20.74 50.09
N ASP A 39 -20.32 -21.21 50.47
CA ASP A 39 -20.20 -22.21 51.53
C ASP A 39 -19.59 -21.56 52.76
N THR A 40 -20.23 -21.91 53.84
CA THR A 40 -20.23 -21.32 55.15
C THR A 40 -18.89 -21.46 55.90
N LEU A 41 -18.53 -20.38 56.55
CA LEU A 41 -17.51 -20.25 57.62
C LEU A 41 -17.74 -21.27 58.75
N VAL A 42 -16.75 -22.08 58.99
CA VAL A 42 -16.53 -22.67 60.32
C VAL A 42 -15.28 -22.00 60.92
N LYS A 43 -15.55 -21.23 61.97
CA LYS A 43 -14.56 -20.63 62.85
C LYS A 43 -14.04 -21.74 63.72
N ASP A 44 -12.78 -22.07 63.67
CA ASP A 44 -12.13 -22.74 64.79
C ASP A 44 -10.83 -22.02 65.17
N THR A 45 -10.84 -21.49 66.36
CA THR A 45 -9.75 -20.82 67.00
C THR A 45 -8.89 -21.85 67.72
N LEU A 46 -7.65 -22.00 67.27
CA LEU A 46 -6.56 -22.52 68.07
C LEU A 46 -5.28 -21.74 67.80
N LYS A 47 -4.93 -20.94 68.83
CA LYS A 47 -3.58 -20.36 68.96
C LYS A 47 -2.64 -21.49 69.31
N THR A 48 -1.61 -21.69 68.48
CA THR A 48 -0.30 -22.18 68.95
C THR A 48 0.79 -21.89 67.96
N GLY A 49 1.89 -21.34 68.41
CA GLY A 49 3.25 -21.59 67.99
C GLY A 49 3.64 -20.96 66.66
N VAL A 50 4.52 -19.98 66.74
CA VAL A 50 5.37 -19.51 65.63
C VAL A 50 6.19 -20.72 65.16
N SER A 51 5.76 -21.42 64.12
CA SER A 51 6.60 -22.28 63.34
C SER A 51 6.98 -21.53 62.05
N ASN A 52 8.26 -21.36 61.85
CA ASN A 52 8.87 -20.85 60.64
C ASN A 52 8.77 -21.92 59.53
N ASP A 53 7.54 -22.28 59.09
CA ASP A 53 7.35 -23.33 58.12
C ASP A 53 7.45 -22.80 56.68
N ILE A 54 8.27 -23.44 55.91
CA ILE A 54 8.40 -23.30 54.45
C ILE A 54 7.00 -23.53 53.84
N LYS A 55 6.52 -22.53 53.07
CA LYS A 55 5.15 -22.54 52.53
C LYS A 55 4.89 -23.60 51.44
N SER A 56 5.94 -24.20 50.87
CA SER A 56 5.85 -25.24 49.83
C SER A 56 7.01 -26.22 49.92
N LYS A 57 6.85 -27.43 49.31
CA LYS A 57 7.92 -28.43 49.24
C LYS A 57 9.03 -27.91 48.29
N VAL A 58 10.28 -28.14 48.73
CA VAL A 58 11.47 -27.88 47.89
C VAL A 58 11.91 -29.19 47.25
N HIS A 59 12.09 -29.17 45.91
CA HIS A 59 12.56 -30.30 45.15
C HIS A 59 14.02 -30.10 44.78
N TYR A 60 14.87 -31.08 45.10
CA TYR A 60 16.29 -31.14 44.81
C TYR A 60 16.55 -32.24 43.77
N VAL A 61 17.38 -31.93 42.78
CA VAL A 61 17.86 -32.88 41.77
C VAL A 61 19.34 -32.54 41.50
N ALA A 62 20.17 -33.57 41.43
CA ALA A 62 21.55 -33.47 40.94
C ALA A 62 21.93 -34.75 40.22
N ASP A 63 22.85 -34.65 39.24
CA ASP A 63 23.29 -35.82 38.45
C ASP A 63 24.37 -36.61 39.16
N ASP A 64 25.19 -35.99 40.06
CA ASP A 64 26.29 -36.69 40.75
C ASP A 64 25.91 -36.90 42.23
N THR A 65 26.02 -35.94 43.11
CA THR A 65 25.88 -36.11 44.58
C THR A 65 24.97 -35.05 45.16
N ILE A 66 24.08 -35.48 46.09
CA ILE A 66 23.38 -34.60 47.03
C ILE A 66 23.82 -34.98 48.43
N GLU A 67 24.49 -34.06 49.14
CA GLU A 67 24.96 -34.25 50.49
C GLU A 67 24.12 -33.45 51.46
N PHE A 68 23.64 -34.08 52.53
CA PHE A 68 22.85 -33.47 53.58
C PHE A 68 23.66 -33.38 54.87
N ASP A 69 24.10 -32.19 55.26
CA ASP A 69 24.69 -31.95 56.56
C ASP A 69 23.55 -31.60 57.56
N VAL A 70 23.15 -32.57 58.30
CA VAL A 70 22.00 -32.48 59.21
C VAL A 70 22.35 -31.67 60.48
N GLU A 71 23.61 -31.62 60.85
CA GLU A 71 24.07 -30.86 62.04
C GLU A 71 24.05 -29.35 61.80
N HIS A 72 24.40 -28.94 60.59
CA HIS A 72 24.43 -27.52 60.22
C HIS A 72 23.24 -27.10 59.36
N GLU A 73 22.25 -27.98 59.09
CA GLU A 73 21.05 -27.74 58.29
C GLU A 73 21.39 -27.27 56.84
N LYS A 74 22.39 -27.91 56.22
CA LYS A 74 22.84 -27.55 54.86
C LYS A 74 22.64 -28.69 53.86
N VAL A 75 22.42 -28.29 52.58
CA VAL A 75 22.36 -29.22 51.46
C VAL A 75 23.35 -28.77 50.38
N PHE A 76 24.21 -29.69 49.97
CA PHE A 76 25.19 -29.46 48.92
C PHE A 76 24.83 -30.33 47.72
N MET A 77 24.85 -29.79 46.54
CA MET A 77 24.49 -30.47 45.29
C MET A 77 25.55 -30.23 44.26
N TYR A 78 25.98 -31.30 43.56
CA TYR A 78 27.04 -31.29 42.58
C TYR A 78 26.53 -31.86 41.25
N GLU A 79 26.98 -31.27 40.17
CA GLU A 79 26.72 -31.59 38.75
C GLU A 79 25.24 -31.48 38.35
N LYS A 80 24.93 -30.57 37.45
CA LYS A 80 23.57 -30.29 36.97
C LYS A 80 22.52 -30.18 38.08
N ALA A 81 22.95 -29.59 39.20
CA ALA A 81 22.11 -29.39 40.37
C ALA A 81 20.92 -28.48 40.01
N GLN A 82 19.72 -28.86 40.48
CA GLN A 82 18.50 -28.12 40.31
C GLN A 82 17.71 -28.02 41.61
N VAL A 83 17.26 -26.82 41.93
CA VAL A 83 16.38 -26.55 43.06
C VAL A 83 15.11 -25.88 42.58
N ASN A 84 13.96 -26.44 42.89
CA ASN A 84 12.67 -25.86 42.59
C ASN A 84 11.95 -25.51 43.90
N TYR A 85 11.52 -24.25 44.03
CA TYR A 85 10.76 -23.75 45.16
C TYR A 85 9.70 -22.77 44.68
N GLU A 86 8.41 -23.06 44.90
CA GLU A 86 7.28 -22.26 44.40
C GLU A 86 7.41 -22.01 42.85
N ASN A 87 7.58 -20.77 42.46
CA ASN A 87 7.78 -20.34 41.05
C ASN A 87 9.25 -20.08 40.68
N ILE A 88 10.17 -20.49 41.59
CA ILE A 88 11.61 -20.32 41.44
C ILE A 88 12.23 -21.64 40.98
N GLU A 89 13.03 -21.60 39.93
CA GLU A 89 13.87 -22.67 39.44
C GLU A 89 15.32 -22.18 39.37
N LEU A 90 16.22 -22.88 40.04
CA LEU A 90 17.66 -22.61 40.03
C LEU A 90 18.41 -23.85 39.53
N LYS A 91 19.23 -23.66 38.47
CA LYS A 91 20.10 -24.72 37.94
C LYS A 91 21.55 -24.26 37.98
N ALA A 92 22.48 -25.09 38.40
CA ALA A 92 23.92 -24.81 38.37
C ALA A 92 24.78 -26.09 38.47
N ALA A 93 26.08 -26.01 38.22
CA ALA A 93 26.97 -27.12 38.51
C ALA A 93 27.15 -27.36 40.00
N TYR A 94 27.09 -26.29 40.83
CA TYR A 94 27.16 -26.36 42.28
C TYR A 94 26.08 -25.50 42.92
N ILE A 95 25.30 -26.09 43.89
CA ILE A 95 24.31 -25.36 44.68
C ILE A 95 24.47 -25.77 46.13
N GLU A 96 24.57 -24.78 47.05
CA GLU A 96 24.54 -24.91 48.49
C GLU A 96 23.29 -24.21 49.02
N VAL A 97 22.48 -24.94 49.81
CA VAL A 97 21.27 -24.41 50.47
C VAL A 97 21.53 -24.47 51.96
N ASP A 98 21.48 -23.34 52.64
CA ASP A 98 21.60 -23.20 54.11
C ASP A 98 20.22 -22.84 54.64
N TRP A 99 19.59 -23.77 55.32
CA TRP A 99 18.25 -23.66 55.83
C TRP A 99 18.16 -22.81 57.10
N ASN A 100 19.28 -22.73 57.87
CA ASN A 100 19.37 -21.94 59.08
C ASN A 100 19.31 -20.46 58.77
N THR A 101 20.09 -20.03 57.76
CA THR A 101 20.12 -18.65 57.33
C THR A 101 19.18 -18.39 56.15
N LYS A 102 18.54 -19.42 55.58
CA LYS A 102 17.66 -19.38 54.36
C LYS A 102 18.35 -18.80 53.12
N ASN A 103 19.65 -19.02 53.04
CA ASN A 103 20.47 -18.59 51.92
C ASN A 103 20.74 -19.74 50.95
N VAL A 104 20.72 -19.41 49.66
CA VAL A 104 21.20 -20.27 48.60
C VAL A 104 22.40 -19.64 47.97
N PHE A 105 23.46 -20.39 47.78
CA PHE A 105 24.64 -20.05 47.01
C PHE A 105 24.68 -20.99 45.79
N SER A 106 24.99 -20.44 44.63
CA SER A 106 25.20 -21.23 43.43
C SER A 106 26.38 -20.70 42.60
N ALA A 107 27.11 -21.61 41.95
CA ALA A 107 28.30 -21.28 41.16
C ALA A 107 28.49 -22.28 40.03
N GLY A 108 29.12 -21.81 38.93
CA GLY A 108 29.69 -22.70 37.93
C GLY A 108 30.97 -23.32 38.44
N LEU A 109 31.34 -24.52 37.95
CA LEU A 109 32.58 -25.20 38.22
C LEU A 109 33.56 -25.01 37.05
N ARG A 110 34.85 -25.20 37.33
CA ARG A 110 35.89 -25.15 36.29
C ARG A 110 36.24 -26.59 35.87
N ASP A 111 36.29 -26.81 34.58
CA ASP A 111 36.79 -28.07 34.01
C ASP A 111 38.32 -28.18 34.11
N SER A 112 38.86 -29.32 33.67
CA SER A 112 40.31 -29.60 33.65
C SER A 112 41.10 -28.61 32.80
N THR A 113 40.46 -27.88 31.90
CA THR A 113 41.07 -26.83 31.07
C THR A 113 40.97 -25.43 31.67
N GLY A 114 40.31 -25.30 32.82
CA GLY A 114 40.06 -24.01 33.52
C GLY A 114 38.85 -23.24 33.00
N LYS A 115 38.08 -23.79 32.05
CA LYS A 115 36.88 -23.20 31.50
C LYS A 115 35.72 -23.38 32.47
N LEU A 116 34.94 -22.32 32.75
CA LEU A 116 33.74 -22.37 33.56
C LEU A 116 32.61 -23.09 32.79
N TYR A 117 31.93 -24.03 33.46
CA TYR A 117 30.77 -24.72 32.95
C TYR A 117 29.66 -24.77 34.03
N GLY A 118 28.44 -25.10 33.60
CA GLY A 118 27.28 -25.23 34.49
C GLY A 118 26.99 -23.96 35.29
N MET A 119 27.12 -22.79 34.67
CA MET A 119 26.82 -21.51 35.30
C MET A 119 25.38 -21.44 35.78
N PRO A 120 25.13 -20.79 36.95
CA PRO A 120 23.79 -20.62 37.51
C PRO A 120 22.81 -20.00 36.52
N VAL A 121 21.67 -20.66 36.36
CA VAL A 121 20.51 -20.18 35.66
C VAL A 121 19.35 -20.07 36.65
N PHE A 122 18.90 -18.87 36.92
CA PHE A 122 17.80 -18.59 37.84
C PHE A 122 16.58 -18.15 37.06
N LYS A 123 15.46 -18.77 37.36
CA LYS A 123 14.17 -18.42 36.76
C LYS A 123 13.13 -18.17 37.85
N GLU A 124 12.43 -17.06 37.77
CA GLU A 124 11.32 -16.69 38.64
C GLU A 124 10.17 -16.17 37.80
N GLY A 125 9.16 -17.01 37.55
CA GLY A 125 8.06 -16.71 36.65
C GLY A 125 8.55 -16.57 35.18
N ASP A 126 8.37 -15.38 34.58
CA ASP A 126 8.81 -15.08 33.23
C ASP A 126 10.27 -14.56 33.16
N ASP A 127 10.88 -14.20 34.29
CA ASP A 127 12.22 -13.64 34.36
C ASP A 127 13.26 -14.75 34.45
N GLU A 128 14.20 -14.78 33.50
CA GLU A 128 15.35 -15.70 33.49
C GLU A 128 16.64 -14.90 33.44
N PHE A 129 17.66 -15.29 34.23
CA PHE A 129 18.99 -14.75 34.15
C PHE A 129 20.08 -15.78 34.41
N LYS A 130 21.22 -15.59 33.75
CA LYS A 130 22.43 -16.38 33.87
C LYS A 130 23.50 -15.57 34.63
N ALA A 131 24.30 -16.25 35.44
CA ALA A 131 25.31 -15.58 36.22
C ALA A 131 26.55 -16.50 36.48
N ASP A 132 27.68 -15.96 36.84
CA ASP A 132 28.82 -16.75 37.25
C ASP A 132 28.64 -17.31 38.67
N THR A 133 28.16 -16.46 39.60
CA THR A 133 27.83 -16.85 40.97
C THR A 133 26.64 -16.07 41.48
N MET A 134 25.83 -16.70 42.34
CA MET A 134 24.66 -16.12 42.95
C MET A 134 24.55 -16.49 44.39
N ARG A 135 24.13 -15.50 45.23
CA ARG A 135 23.66 -15.72 46.59
C ARG A 135 22.28 -15.08 46.72
N TYR A 136 21.31 -15.87 47.16
CA TYR A 136 19.92 -15.44 47.32
C TYR A 136 19.36 -15.87 48.67
N ASN A 137 18.62 -15.01 49.31
CA ASN A 137 17.91 -15.33 50.57
C ASN A 137 16.40 -15.43 50.29
N PHE A 138 15.82 -16.58 50.57
CA PHE A 138 14.44 -16.86 50.25
C PHE A 138 13.44 -16.09 51.11
N ASP A 139 13.80 -15.75 52.35
CA ASP A 139 12.93 -15.08 53.31
C ASP A 139 12.85 -13.58 53.02
N THR A 140 13.99 -12.94 52.90
CA THR A 140 14.07 -11.49 52.64
C THR A 140 13.94 -11.11 51.17
N LYS A 141 13.90 -12.11 50.28
CA LYS A 141 13.91 -11.93 48.80
C LYS A 141 15.03 -11.00 48.30
N LYS A 142 16.17 -10.99 48.99
CA LYS A 142 17.38 -10.21 48.64
C LYS A 142 18.41 -11.14 48.01
N GLY A 143 18.97 -10.71 46.85
CA GLY A 143 20.01 -11.45 46.16
C GLY A 143 21.19 -10.57 45.77
N LYS A 144 22.36 -11.19 45.68
CA LYS A 144 23.56 -10.59 45.09
C LYS A 144 24.13 -11.56 44.08
N VAL A 145 24.28 -11.08 42.87
CA VAL A 145 24.65 -11.88 41.71
C VAL A 145 25.77 -11.21 40.97
N TYR A 146 26.71 -12.01 40.45
CA TYR A 146 27.88 -11.50 39.75
C TYR A 146 27.86 -11.94 38.29
N HIS A 147 28.27 -11.02 37.40
CA HIS A 147 28.34 -11.20 35.96
C HIS A 147 27.01 -11.75 35.36
N VAL A 148 25.93 -11.00 35.57
CA VAL A 148 24.60 -11.37 35.14
C VAL A 148 24.35 -10.96 33.70
N VAL A 149 23.71 -11.85 32.93
CA VAL A 149 23.09 -11.55 31.66
C VAL A 149 21.61 -11.86 31.77
N THR A 150 20.77 -10.86 31.53
CA THR A 150 19.29 -11.02 31.57
C THR A 150 18.66 -10.33 30.36
N GLN A 151 17.62 -10.93 29.83
CA GLN A 151 16.80 -10.32 28.79
C GLN A 151 15.70 -9.48 29.42
N GLN A 152 15.58 -8.23 29.02
CA GLN A 152 14.52 -7.32 29.44
C GLN A 152 13.85 -6.71 28.20
N GLY A 153 12.64 -7.13 27.89
CA GLY A 153 11.96 -6.80 26.64
C GLY A 153 12.76 -7.29 25.41
N ASP A 154 13.06 -6.38 24.48
CA ASP A 154 13.86 -6.67 23.28
C ASP A 154 15.37 -6.49 23.50
N GLY A 155 15.80 -6.15 24.72
CA GLY A 155 17.20 -5.88 25.04
C GLY A 155 17.78 -6.85 26.05
N PHE A 156 19.14 -6.84 26.15
CA PHE A 156 19.92 -7.59 27.10
C PHE A 156 20.64 -6.64 28.04
N ILE A 157 20.60 -6.96 29.34
CA ILE A 157 21.36 -6.24 30.36
C ILE A 157 22.48 -7.16 30.88
N HIS A 158 23.73 -6.73 30.72
CA HIS A 158 24.89 -7.35 31.31
C HIS A 158 25.25 -6.54 32.54
N GLY A 159 25.32 -7.14 33.73
CA GLY A 159 25.66 -6.47 34.98
C GLY A 159 26.84 -7.12 35.65
N ALA A 160 27.88 -6.37 36.01
CA ALA A 160 29.00 -6.92 36.74
C ALA A 160 28.59 -7.34 38.17
N ILE A 161 27.79 -6.50 38.86
CA ILE A 161 27.23 -6.80 40.18
C ILE A 161 25.77 -6.39 40.19
N VAL A 162 24.91 -7.32 40.47
CA VAL A 162 23.46 -7.09 40.60
C VAL A 162 23.04 -7.37 42.03
N LYS A 163 22.35 -6.41 42.64
CA LYS A 163 21.67 -6.56 43.91
C LYS A 163 20.15 -6.51 43.70
N LYS A 164 19.47 -7.64 43.93
CA LYS A 164 18.02 -7.70 43.91
C LYS A 164 17.50 -7.34 45.31
N VAL A 165 16.53 -6.46 45.40
CA VAL A 165 15.81 -6.07 46.62
C VAL A 165 14.34 -6.00 46.28
N GLU A 166 13.58 -6.95 46.79
CA GLU A 166 12.17 -7.14 46.42
C GLU A 166 12.03 -7.30 44.89
N GLU A 167 11.25 -6.44 44.25
CA GLU A 167 11.03 -6.46 42.80
C GLU A 167 12.07 -5.65 42.02
N SER A 168 12.87 -4.78 42.68
CA SER A 168 13.83 -3.90 42.01
C SER A 168 15.24 -4.49 41.95
N SER A 169 15.92 -4.34 40.81
CA SER A 169 17.32 -4.73 40.63
C SER A 169 18.23 -3.51 40.53
N TYR A 170 19.27 -3.47 41.36
CA TYR A 170 20.32 -2.44 41.37
C TYR A 170 21.58 -3.01 40.76
N ILE A 171 22.03 -2.43 39.63
CA ILE A 171 23.15 -2.95 38.84
C ILE A 171 24.31 -1.96 38.87
N ARG A 172 25.52 -2.45 39.12
CA ARG A 172 26.77 -1.69 38.95
C ARG A 172 27.48 -2.17 37.71
N TYR A 173 28.04 -1.22 36.95
CA TYR A 173 28.72 -1.44 35.69
C TYR A 173 27.89 -2.21 34.73
N GLY A 174 26.67 -1.68 34.49
CA GLY A 174 25.70 -2.30 33.59
C GLY A 174 25.95 -1.91 32.14
N LYS A 175 25.71 -2.86 31.21
CA LYS A 175 25.72 -2.64 29.77
C LYS A 175 24.33 -3.01 29.26
N TYR A 176 23.68 -2.10 28.57
CA TYR A 176 22.40 -2.38 27.90
C TYR A 176 22.62 -2.46 26.40
N THR A 177 22.18 -3.52 25.78
CA THR A 177 22.28 -3.77 24.33
C THR A 177 21.07 -4.52 23.80
N THR A 178 20.81 -4.42 22.50
CA THR A 178 19.85 -5.30 21.79
C THR A 178 20.56 -6.35 20.94
N CYS A 179 21.89 -6.47 21.10
CA CYS A 179 22.70 -7.51 20.48
C CYS A 179 22.65 -8.77 21.33
N SER A 180 22.33 -9.92 20.73
CA SER A 180 22.20 -11.21 21.42
C SER A 180 23.52 -11.93 21.68
N LEU A 181 24.67 -11.35 21.29
CA LEU A 181 25.98 -11.94 21.48
C LEU A 181 26.49 -11.73 22.91
N ASP A 182 27.26 -12.67 23.42
CA ASP A 182 27.93 -12.55 24.72
C ASP A 182 28.88 -11.34 24.78
N THR A 183 29.58 -11.05 23.67
CA THR A 183 30.32 -9.80 23.43
C THR A 183 29.53 -8.96 22.42
N PRO A 184 28.68 -8.02 22.87
CA PRO A 184 27.81 -7.28 21.99
C PRO A 184 28.58 -6.27 21.12
N HIS A 185 28.23 -6.11 19.86
CA HIS A 185 28.82 -5.14 18.94
C HIS A 185 28.66 -3.69 19.39
N TYR A 186 27.70 -3.41 20.21
CA TYR A 186 27.47 -2.10 20.82
C TYR A 186 26.69 -2.23 22.13
N TYR A 187 26.90 -1.31 23.04
CA TYR A 187 26.15 -1.23 24.28
C TYR A 187 26.15 0.18 24.87
N ILE A 188 25.11 0.48 25.62
CA ILE A 188 25.06 1.66 26.47
C ILE A 188 25.62 1.27 27.85
N ALA A 189 26.79 1.81 28.20
CA ALA A 189 27.44 1.57 29.48
C ALA A 189 26.94 2.57 30.53
N ALA A 190 26.59 2.09 31.72
CA ALA A 190 26.25 2.94 32.84
C ALA A 190 26.85 2.40 34.16
N ASN A 191 27.41 3.29 34.99
CA ASN A 191 28.00 2.90 36.23
C ASN A 191 26.99 2.37 37.28
N LYS A 192 25.76 2.91 37.23
CA LYS A 192 24.65 2.52 38.11
C LYS A 192 23.37 2.49 37.33
N LEU A 193 22.62 1.38 37.47
CA LEU A 193 21.28 1.24 36.92
C LEU A 193 20.32 0.74 38.00
N LYS A 194 19.08 1.19 37.97
CA LYS A 194 17.96 0.61 38.70
C LYS A 194 16.91 0.13 37.70
N VAL A 195 16.62 -1.14 37.70
CA VAL A 195 15.59 -1.77 36.90
C VAL A 195 14.35 -2.00 37.74
N ILE A 196 13.25 -1.45 37.34
CA ILE A 196 11.92 -1.68 37.94
C ILE A 196 11.13 -2.48 36.89
N PRO A 197 10.85 -3.77 37.12
CA PRO A 197 10.15 -4.63 36.15
C PRO A 197 8.81 -4.00 35.72
N ASN A 198 8.46 -4.17 34.46
CA ASN A 198 7.21 -3.67 33.85
C ASN A 198 6.92 -2.17 34.04
N ASN A 199 7.96 -1.36 34.34
CA ASN A 199 7.83 0.09 34.56
C ASN A 199 8.94 0.85 33.82
N LYS A 200 10.16 0.95 34.41
CA LYS A 200 11.25 1.78 33.89
C LYS A 200 12.63 1.30 34.30
N ILE A 201 13.62 1.68 33.50
CA ILE A 201 15.04 1.58 33.84
C ILE A 201 15.57 2.98 34.07
N ILE A 202 16.18 3.20 35.21
CA ILE A 202 16.79 4.49 35.61
C ILE A 202 18.30 4.30 35.57
N THR A 203 19.01 5.18 34.87
CA THR A 203 20.48 5.13 34.83
C THR A 203 21.10 6.39 35.39
N GLY A 204 22.31 6.26 36.01
CA GLY A 204 23.20 7.38 36.17
C GLY A 204 23.85 7.79 34.84
N PRO A 205 25.01 8.48 34.87
CA PRO A 205 25.70 8.83 33.63
C PRO A 205 25.89 7.60 32.74
N ALA A 206 25.47 7.71 31.50
CA ALA A 206 25.53 6.62 30.53
C ALA A 206 26.12 7.10 29.21
N TYR A 207 26.89 6.24 28.54
CA TYR A 207 27.56 6.53 27.28
C TYR A 207 27.52 5.33 26.34
N LEU A 208 27.54 5.63 25.07
CA LEU A 208 27.48 4.61 24.02
C LEU A 208 28.89 4.10 23.70
N ILE A 209 29.04 2.78 23.59
CA ILE A 209 30.25 2.10 23.12
C ILE A 209 29.89 1.28 21.88
N ILE A 210 30.69 1.39 20.83
CA ILE A 210 30.55 0.64 19.56
C ILE A 210 31.88 -0.02 19.26
N GLY A 211 31.92 -1.37 19.18
CA GLY A 211 33.14 -2.12 18.93
C GLY A 211 34.25 -1.77 19.95
N ASP A 212 33.84 -1.66 21.24
CA ASP A 212 34.72 -1.28 22.38
C ASP A 212 35.32 0.15 22.33
N VAL A 213 34.89 0.99 21.35
CA VAL A 213 35.28 2.39 21.24
C VAL A 213 34.15 3.28 21.79
N PRO A 214 34.48 4.19 22.77
CA PRO A 214 33.46 5.14 23.24
C PRO A 214 33.03 6.11 22.13
N ALA A 215 31.71 6.15 21.82
CA ALA A 215 31.14 7.13 20.92
C ALA A 215 30.94 8.47 21.65
N PRO A 216 30.97 9.63 20.97
CA PRO A 216 30.76 10.96 21.57
C PRO A 216 29.25 11.20 21.89
N ALA A 217 28.59 10.19 22.44
CA ALA A 217 27.20 10.21 22.85
C ALA A 217 27.10 9.80 24.34
N ALA A 218 26.85 10.78 25.20
CA ALA A 218 26.68 10.56 26.64
C ALA A 218 25.48 11.35 27.16
N ILE A 219 24.80 10.77 28.15
CA ILE A 219 23.72 11.41 28.89
C ILE A 219 24.02 11.44 30.38
N PRO A 220 23.76 12.52 31.11
CA PRO A 220 24.04 12.61 32.52
C PRO A 220 23.18 11.67 33.39
N PHE A 221 21.97 11.37 32.93
CA PHE A 221 21.06 10.38 33.49
C PHE A 221 20.09 9.93 32.42
N GLY A 222 19.54 8.72 32.52
CA GLY A 222 18.56 8.17 31.59
C GLY A 222 17.34 7.61 32.31
N LEU A 223 16.19 7.75 31.66
CA LEU A 223 14.92 7.16 32.01
C LEU A 223 14.39 6.42 30.79
N PHE A 224 14.46 5.08 30.85
CA PHE A 224 14.01 4.25 29.72
C PHE A 224 12.76 3.46 30.13
N PRO A 225 11.72 3.42 29.30
CA PRO A 225 10.54 2.61 29.58
C PRO A 225 10.92 1.12 29.54
N ASN A 226 10.41 0.34 30.50
CA ASN A 226 10.56 -1.11 30.57
C ASN A 226 9.16 -1.76 30.62
N THR A 227 8.27 -1.29 29.77
CA THR A 227 6.89 -1.79 29.66
C THR A 227 6.74 -2.59 28.38
N LYS A 228 5.97 -3.68 28.42
CA LYS A 228 5.53 -4.36 27.18
C LYS A 228 4.54 -3.42 26.46
N GLY A 229 4.81 -3.08 25.19
CA GLY A 229 3.92 -2.23 24.40
C GLY A 229 4.50 -0.86 24.03
N ARG A 230 3.64 0.08 23.66
CA ARG A 230 4.03 1.43 23.21
C ARG A 230 4.34 2.33 24.42
N SER A 231 5.47 3.02 24.36
CA SER A 231 5.89 3.96 25.39
C SER A 231 6.12 5.33 24.79
N SER A 232 5.69 6.39 25.51
CA SER A 232 5.96 7.77 25.13
C SER A 232 7.42 8.13 25.41
N GLY A 233 8.00 8.99 24.56
CA GLY A 233 9.41 9.40 24.75
C GLY A 233 9.86 10.49 23.79
N ILE A 234 11.06 11.00 24.06
CA ILE A 234 11.73 12.03 23.26
C ILE A 234 12.29 11.39 22.00
N LEU A 235 12.11 12.05 20.87
CA LEU A 235 12.73 11.71 19.59
C LEU A 235 13.95 12.62 19.39
N PHE A 236 15.13 12.02 19.31
CA PHE A 236 16.37 12.75 19.09
C PHE A 236 16.46 13.24 17.64
N PRO A 237 16.83 14.50 17.42
CA PRO A 237 16.97 15.05 16.08
C PRO A 237 18.17 14.43 15.35
N ALA A 238 18.03 14.22 14.04
CA ALA A 238 19.17 14.05 13.16
C ALA A 238 19.81 15.42 12.91
N TYR A 239 21.12 15.49 12.93
CA TYR A 239 21.89 16.71 12.65
C TYR A 239 22.68 16.57 11.35
N GLY A 240 22.97 17.69 10.74
CA GLY A 240 23.77 17.74 9.50
C GLY A 240 23.85 19.17 8.97
N GLU A 241 24.34 19.30 7.75
CA GLU A 241 24.47 20.57 7.04
C GLU A 241 23.82 20.47 5.65
N SER A 242 23.40 21.60 5.13
CA SER A 242 22.88 21.79 3.78
C SER A 242 23.43 23.09 3.24
N ASN A 243 23.97 23.08 2.03
CA ASN A 243 24.54 24.28 1.39
C ASN A 243 23.50 25.40 1.27
N ALA A 244 22.24 25.06 0.98
CA ALA A 244 21.15 26.03 0.77
C ALA A 244 20.46 26.49 2.07
N LEU A 245 20.45 25.67 3.15
CA LEU A 245 19.65 25.92 4.36
C LEU A 245 20.49 26.05 5.63
N GLY A 246 21.81 25.79 5.55
CA GLY A 246 22.74 25.81 6.67
C GLY A 246 22.71 24.54 7.54
N PHE A 247 23.27 24.62 8.73
CA PHE A 247 23.21 23.50 9.69
C PHE A 247 21.76 23.25 10.13
N PHE A 248 21.44 21.98 10.40
CA PHE A 248 20.09 21.60 10.78
C PHE A 248 20.01 20.56 11.90
N PHE A 249 18.89 20.66 12.63
CA PHE A 249 18.33 19.57 13.43
C PHE A 249 16.98 19.17 12.83
N LYS A 250 16.83 17.90 12.42
CA LYS A 250 15.61 17.37 11.77
C LYS A 250 14.97 16.28 12.58
N ASN A 251 13.61 16.22 12.52
CA ASN A 251 12.78 15.20 13.16
C ASN A 251 12.99 15.07 14.67
N GLY A 252 13.47 16.12 15.35
CA GLY A 252 13.47 16.20 16.80
C GLY A 252 12.06 16.41 17.33
N GLY A 253 11.72 15.78 18.47
CA GLY A 253 10.36 15.96 18.98
C GLY A 253 9.96 15.01 20.10
N TYR A 254 8.67 14.67 20.15
CA TYR A 254 8.12 13.80 21.15
C TYR A 254 7.11 12.82 20.56
N TYR A 255 7.21 11.56 20.96
CA TYR A 255 6.25 10.50 20.64
C TYR A 255 5.32 10.27 21.82
N PHE A 256 4.02 10.35 21.57
CA PHE A 256 2.94 10.07 22.51
C PHE A 256 2.34 8.70 22.21
N GLY A 257 2.58 7.72 23.05
CA GLY A 257 1.86 6.45 23.07
C GLY A 257 0.52 6.61 23.80
N ILE A 258 -0.49 7.15 23.11
CA ILE A 258 -1.76 7.53 23.74
C ILE A 258 -2.53 6.29 24.22
N SER A 259 -2.56 5.25 23.37
CA SER A 259 -3.19 3.96 23.69
C SER A 259 -2.65 2.86 22.79
N ASP A 260 -3.05 1.60 23.01
CA ASP A 260 -2.71 0.49 22.14
C ASP A 260 -3.23 0.66 20.71
N HIS A 261 -4.21 1.53 20.51
CA HIS A 261 -4.88 1.77 19.23
C HIS A 261 -4.44 3.04 18.52
N VAL A 262 -3.91 4.05 19.24
CA VAL A 262 -3.59 5.37 18.69
C VAL A 262 -2.26 5.86 19.21
N ASP A 263 -1.42 6.40 18.31
CA ASP A 263 -0.21 7.13 18.66
C ASP A 263 -0.21 8.54 18.03
N LEU A 264 0.65 9.41 18.54
CA LEU A 264 0.91 10.73 17.98
C LEU A 264 2.39 11.05 18.08
N GLN A 265 2.99 11.38 16.96
CA GLN A 265 4.38 11.84 16.87
C GLN A 265 4.39 13.32 16.45
N LEU A 266 4.94 14.18 17.30
CA LEU A 266 5.18 15.59 16.96
C LEU A 266 6.68 15.79 16.75
N THR A 267 7.07 16.26 15.58
CA THR A 267 8.48 16.55 15.25
C THR A 267 8.65 17.93 14.63
N ALA A 268 9.83 18.48 14.84
CA ALA A 268 10.22 19.77 14.25
C ALA A 268 11.59 19.66 13.57
N ASP A 269 11.74 20.45 12.51
CA ASP A 269 13.01 20.67 11.82
C ASP A 269 13.38 22.17 11.99
N ILE A 270 14.65 22.43 12.28
CA ILE A 270 15.18 23.80 12.46
C ILE A 270 16.49 23.90 11.69
N TYR A 271 16.67 25.02 10.99
CA TYR A 271 17.83 25.29 10.18
C TYR A 271 18.43 26.65 10.53
N THR A 272 19.75 26.79 10.46
CA THR A 272 20.45 28.02 10.87
C THR A 272 20.12 29.23 10.02
N LEU A 273 19.79 29.08 8.73
CA LEU A 273 19.35 30.18 7.87
C LEU A 273 17.84 30.56 8.07
N GLY A 274 17.22 30.06 9.15
CA GLY A 274 15.90 30.48 9.58
C GLY A 274 14.73 29.74 8.90
N SER A 275 15.02 28.63 8.21
CA SER A 275 13.98 27.67 7.76
C SER A 275 13.55 26.79 8.92
N TRP A 276 12.29 26.39 8.95
CA TRP A 276 11.76 25.47 9.94
C TRP A 276 10.56 24.70 9.43
N ALA A 277 10.31 23.54 10.01
CA ALA A 277 9.13 22.73 9.75
C ALA A 277 8.59 22.07 11.02
N VAL A 278 7.28 21.86 11.07
CA VAL A 278 6.60 21.09 12.13
C VAL A 278 5.79 20.00 11.46
N LYS A 279 5.89 18.78 11.98
CA LYS A 279 5.18 17.63 11.48
C LYS A 279 4.46 16.92 12.63
N ALA A 280 3.17 16.66 12.45
CA ALA A 280 2.35 15.81 13.30
C ALA A 280 2.00 14.53 12.54
N THR A 281 2.28 13.37 13.10
CA THR A 281 1.92 12.07 12.51
C THR A 281 1.22 11.24 13.55
N SER A 282 0.02 10.76 13.23
CA SER A 282 -0.77 9.86 14.08
C SER A 282 -1.06 8.58 13.32
N ARG A 283 -0.86 7.44 13.96
CA ARG A 283 -1.26 6.13 13.45
C ARG A 283 -2.32 5.57 14.38
N TYR A 284 -3.33 4.97 13.80
CA TYR A 284 -4.39 4.34 14.55
C TYR A 284 -4.76 2.99 13.93
N ASN A 285 -4.99 2.00 14.77
CA ASN A 285 -5.32 0.64 14.34
C ASN A 285 -6.24 -0.02 15.37
N ASN A 286 -7.39 -0.46 14.92
CA ASN A 286 -8.26 -1.34 15.67
C ASN A 286 -8.43 -2.63 14.88
N ARG A 287 -7.83 -3.72 15.38
CA ARG A 287 -7.75 -5.01 14.69
C ARG A 287 -9.15 -5.49 14.31
N TYR A 288 -9.31 -5.94 13.05
CA TYR A 288 -10.57 -6.37 12.45
C TYR A 288 -11.64 -5.28 12.27
N HIS A 289 -11.34 -4.01 12.57
CA HIS A 289 -12.26 -2.90 12.38
C HIS A 289 -11.72 -1.89 11.38
N TYR A 290 -10.59 -1.25 11.66
CA TYR A 290 -10.00 -0.25 10.78
C TYR A 290 -8.52 -0.01 11.10
N ASN A 291 -7.81 0.51 10.13
CA ASN A 291 -6.47 1.05 10.30
C ASN A 291 -6.32 2.35 9.49
N GLY A 292 -5.37 3.17 9.91
CA GLY A 292 -5.06 4.38 9.19
C GLY A 292 -3.89 5.16 9.76
N ASN A 293 -3.49 6.16 9.00
CA ASN A 293 -2.50 7.14 9.42
C ASN A 293 -2.89 8.54 8.95
N LEU A 294 -2.62 9.54 9.76
CA LEU A 294 -2.79 10.95 9.45
C LEU A 294 -1.45 11.64 9.66
N SER A 295 -0.96 12.36 8.67
CA SER A 295 0.19 13.23 8.84
C SER A 295 -0.09 14.62 8.30
N PHE A 296 0.31 15.62 9.06
CA PHE A 296 0.26 17.02 8.71
C PHE A 296 1.66 17.61 8.82
N LEU A 297 2.08 18.33 7.81
CA LEU A 297 3.34 19.07 7.80
C LEU A 297 3.07 20.54 7.46
N TYR A 298 3.73 21.42 8.17
CA TYR A 298 3.79 22.85 7.84
C TYR A 298 5.25 23.30 7.90
N SER A 299 5.72 23.98 6.87
CA SER A 299 7.11 24.47 6.80
C SER A 299 7.20 25.89 6.24
N ILE A 300 8.21 26.60 6.69
CA ILE A 300 8.69 27.85 6.08
C ILE A 300 10.12 27.58 5.63
N ILE A 301 10.32 27.61 4.32
CA ILE A 301 11.63 27.42 3.71
C ILE A 301 12.13 28.76 3.20
N LYS A 302 13.33 29.14 3.67
CA LYS A 302 14.08 30.30 3.22
C LYS A 302 15.37 29.82 2.59
N VAL A 303 15.62 30.22 1.38
CA VAL A 303 16.83 29.91 0.63
C VAL A 303 17.59 31.21 0.47
N SER A 304 18.87 31.18 0.74
CA SER A 304 19.77 32.35 0.71
C SER A 304 19.48 33.43 1.78
N GLU A 305 20.21 34.48 1.80
CA GLU A 305 20.05 35.61 2.72
C GLU A 305 19.17 36.72 2.10
N LYS A 306 18.45 37.43 2.96
CA LYS A 306 17.39 38.40 2.53
C LYS A 306 17.85 39.44 1.52
N ASP A 307 19.13 39.80 1.57
CA ASP A 307 19.69 40.89 0.75
C ASP A 307 20.33 40.38 -0.55
N LEU A 308 20.29 39.08 -0.81
CA LEU A 308 20.83 38.46 -2.02
C LEU A 308 19.76 38.25 -3.10
N PRO A 309 20.14 38.30 -4.40
CA PRO A 309 19.20 38.20 -5.52
C PRO A 309 18.44 36.86 -5.61
N ASP A 310 19.02 35.81 -5.05
CA ASP A 310 18.49 34.44 -5.02
C ASP A 310 17.62 34.16 -3.78
N TYR A 311 17.38 35.17 -2.94
CA TYR A 311 16.53 35.02 -1.75
C TYR A 311 15.12 34.60 -2.14
N SER A 312 14.67 33.51 -1.54
CA SER A 312 13.30 33.07 -1.65
C SER A 312 12.74 32.60 -0.31
N ARG A 313 11.46 32.89 -0.07
CA ARG A 313 10.72 32.43 1.10
C ARG A 313 9.41 31.81 0.67
N SER A 314 9.22 30.53 0.98
CA SER A 314 7.99 29.81 0.72
C SER A 314 7.34 29.31 2.01
N LYS A 315 6.02 29.19 1.99
CA LYS A 315 5.21 28.59 3.05
C LYS A 315 4.54 27.36 2.45
N GLU A 316 4.88 26.21 3.00
CA GLU A 316 4.41 24.93 2.48
C GLU A 316 3.59 24.20 3.54
N PHE A 317 2.53 23.55 3.11
CA PHE A 317 1.80 22.60 3.93
C PHE A 317 1.53 21.31 3.16
N PHE A 318 1.36 20.21 3.87
CA PHE A 318 0.99 18.95 3.28
C PHE A 318 0.17 18.11 4.26
N ILE A 319 -0.91 17.57 3.75
CA ILE A 319 -1.80 16.65 4.47
C ILE A 319 -1.79 15.30 3.76
N ASN A 320 -1.49 14.25 4.51
CA ASN A 320 -1.63 12.89 4.04
C ASN A 320 -2.44 12.09 5.05
N TRP A 321 -3.61 11.60 4.61
CA TRP A 321 -4.48 10.77 5.44
C TRP A 321 -4.88 9.52 4.68
N SER A 322 -4.63 8.37 5.27
CA SER A 322 -5.16 7.10 4.79
C SER A 322 -6.01 6.45 5.87
N HIS A 323 -7.15 5.94 5.48
CA HIS A 323 -8.04 5.17 6.33
C HIS A 323 -8.62 4.00 5.54
N LEU A 324 -8.54 2.82 6.11
CA LEU A 324 -9.11 1.61 5.54
C LEU A 324 -9.92 0.89 6.60
N GLN A 325 -11.20 0.71 6.36
CA GLN A 325 -12.09 -0.12 7.17
C GLN A 325 -11.92 -1.59 6.77
N ASP A 326 -11.83 -2.49 7.77
CA ASP A 326 -11.81 -3.94 7.50
C ASP A 326 -13.19 -4.39 7.01
N PRO A 327 -13.26 -5.12 5.87
CA PRO A 327 -14.53 -5.65 5.37
C PRO A 327 -15.26 -6.57 6.35
N LYS A 328 -14.54 -7.20 7.29
CA LYS A 328 -15.13 -8.04 8.33
C LYS A 328 -15.90 -7.23 9.38
N ALA A 329 -15.54 -5.99 9.63
CA ALA A 329 -16.21 -5.11 10.59
C ALA A 329 -17.65 -4.80 10.17
N ARG A 330 -17.86 -4.57 8.86
CA ARG A 330 -19.17 -4.29 8.26
C ARG A 330 -19.28 -4.92 6.87
N PRO A 331 -19.77 -6.15 6.73
CA PRO A 331 -19.78 -6.86 5.44
C PRO A 331 -20.55 -6.15 4.31
N ASN A 332 -21.48 -5.27 4.66
CA ASN A 332 -22.33 -4.55 3.71
C ASN A 332 -21.97 -3.07 3.54
N GLY A 333 -20.94 -2.57 4.23
CA GLY A 333 -20.56 -1.17 4.15
C GLY A 333 -19.06 -0.96 4.39
N ILE A 334 -18.40 -0.20 3.51
CA ILE A 334 -16.96 0.08 3.58
C ILE A 334 -16.75 1.59 3.49
N PHE A 335 -16.01 2.12 4.46
CA PHE A 335 -15.47 3.47 4.41
C PHE A 335 -13.97 3.41 4.12
N SER A 336 -13.50 4.23 3.19
CA SER A 336 -12.07 4.39 2.89
C SER A 336 -11.73 5.84 2.59
N ALA A 337 -10.54 6.25 2.98
CA ALA A 337 -10.00 7.57 2.67
C ALA A 337 -8.52 7.46 2.28
N SER A 338 -8.16 8.17 1.22
CA SER A 338 -6.78 8.39 0.79
C SER A 338 -6.67 9.85 0.36
N VAL A 339 -6.18 10.68 1.27
CA VAL A 339 -6.09 12.14 1.05
C VAL A 339 -4.64 12.55 0.93
N ARG A 340 -4.30 13.21 -0.16
CA ARG A 340 -3.02 13.89 -0.39
C ARG A 340 -3.32 15.28 -0.94
N ALA A 341 -3.06 16.30 -0.14
CA ALA A 341 -3.30 17.68 -0.50
C ALA A 341 -2.22 18.58 0.12
N GLY A 342 -1.78 19.58 -0.62
CA GLY A 342 -0.74 20.47 -0.13
C GLY A 342 -0.40 21.61 -1.09
N SER A 343 0.62 22.35 -0.73
CA SER A 343 1.16 23.41 -1.57
C SER A 343 1.79 22.84 -2.85
N ASN A 344 1.67 23.55 -3.97
CA ASN A 344 2.20 23.09 -5.26
C ASN A 344 3.70 22.77 -5.23
N ASP A 345 4.47 23.56 -4.50
CA ASP A 345 5.92 23.43 -4.43
C ASP A 345 6.38 22.45 -3.34
N TYR A 346 5.45 21.81 -2.63
CA TYR A 346 5.78 20.91 -1.53
C TYR A 346 6.80 19.82 -1.92
N TYR A 347 6.53 19.08 -3.00
CA TYR A 347 7.42 17.99 -3.43
C TYR A 347 8.72 18.48 -4.07
N THR A 348 8.76 19.69 -4.56
CA THR A 348 10.00 20.28 -5.11
C THR A 348 10.91 20.84 -4.04
N ARG A 349 10.36 21.30 -2.92
CA ARG A 349 11.08 21.96 -1.82
C ARG A 349 11.33 21.04 -0.61
N ASN A 350 10.45 20.05 -0.37
CA ASN A 350 10.59 19.08 0.71
C ASN A 350 10.97 17.70 0.15
N ILE A 351 12.10 17.61 -0.54
CA ILE A 351 12.53 16.38 -1.21
C ILE A 351 12.92 15.33 -0.18
N SER A 352 12.13 14.27 -0.11
CA SER A 352 12.45 13.08 0.68
C SER A 352 12.97 11.93 -0.20
N ASN A 353 12.53 11.88 -1.45
CA ASN A 353 12.98 10.90 -2.46
C ASN A 353 12.64 11.40 -3.87
N ALA A 354 13.32 10.83 -4.87
CA ALA A 354 13.14 11.20 -6.27
C ALA A 354 11.75 10.91 -6.83
N SER A 355 11.05 9.89 -6.34
CA SER A 355 9.68 9.59 -6.73
C SER A 355 8.73 10.73 -6.37
N ASN A 356 8.89 11.33 -5.19
CA ASN A 356 8.07 12.48 -4.79
C ASN A 356 8.35 13.70 -5.68
N TYR A 357 9.62 13.94 -6.03
CA TYR A 357 9.98 15.04 -6.93
C TYR A 357 9.35 14.92 -8.32
N LEU A 358 9.24 13.70 -8.85
CA LEU A 358 8.61 13.42 -10.13
C LEU A 358 7.07 13.49 -10.08
N THR A 359 6.49 13.52 -8.88
CA THR A 359 5.04 13.59 -8.71
C THR A 359 4.56 15.02 -8.89
N ASN A 360 3.81 15.26 -9.97
CA ASN A 360 3.21 16.56 -10.28
C ASN A 360 1.70 16.63 -10.02
N THR A 361 1.14 15.59 -9.40
CA THR A 361 -0.29 15.52 -9.08
C THR A 361 -0.52 15.03 -7.65
N PHE A 362 -1.41 15.70 -6.92
CA PHE A 362 -1.99 15.22 -5.68
C PHE A 362 -3.37 14.66 -5.96
N ASN A 363 -3.61 13.44 -5.59
CA ASN A 363 -4.90 12.79 -5.73
C ASN A 363 -5.45 12.42 -4.35
N SER A 364 -6.72 12.76 -4.12
CA SER A 364 -7.42 12.44 -2.89
C SER A 364 -8.76 11.79 -3.21
N SER A 365 -9.13 10.81 -2.41
CA SER A 365 -10.45 10.18 -2.48
C SER A 365 -10.91 9.80 -1.08
N ILE A 366 -12.12 10.22 -0.74
CA ILE A 366 -12.84 9.77 0.46
C ILE A 366 -14.10 9.10 -0.06
N SER A 367 -14.32 7.84 0.28
CA SER A 367 -15.43 7.08 -0.24
C SER A 367 -16.12 6.26 0.85
N TYR A 368 -17.44 6.17 0.70
CA TYR A 368 -18.30 5.29 1.47
C TYR A 368 -19.16 4.49 0.51
N SER A 369 -19.21 3.18 0.67
CA SER A 369 -20.07 2.30 -0.10
C SER A 369 -20.90 1.42 0.84
N ARG A 370 -22.15 1.17 0.46
CA ARG A 370 -23.05 0.28 1.19
C ARG A 370 -23.96 -0.49 0.24
N SER A 371 -24.11 -1.77 0.50
CA SER A 371 -25.05 -2.63 -0.22
C SER A 371 -26.28 -2.89 0.65
N PHE A 372 -27.47 -2.85 0.03
CA PHE A 372 -28.76 -3.08 0.65
C PHE A 372 -29.48 -4.27 -0.01
N PHE A 373 -30.51 -4.82 0.63
CA PHE A 373 -31.38 -5.87 0.10
C PHE A 373 -30.59 -7.08 -0.47
N ASN A 374 -29.77 -7.71 0.37
CA ASN A 374 -28.92 -8.83 -0.04
C ASN A 374 -28.04 -8.49 -1.26
N LYS A 375 -27.45 -7.28 -1.26
CA LYS A 375 -26.59 -6.75 -2.32
C LYS A 375 -27.31 -6.46 -3.65
N GLN A 376 -28.63 -6.37 -3.66
CA GLN A 376 -29.37 -5.99 -4.87
C GLN A 376 -29.21 -4.50 -5.21
N LEU A 377 -29.15 -3.64 -4.20
CA LEU A 377 -28.95 -2.20 -4.35
C LEU A 377 -27.62 -1.80 -3.76
N ASN A 378 -26.77 -1.14 -4.54
CA ASN A 378 -25.46 -0.67 -4.14
C ASN A 378 -25.45 0.86 -4.19
N PHE A 379 -25.12 1.46 -3.07
CA PHE A 379 -24.92 2.89 -2.91
C PHE A 379 -23.45 3.17 -2.71
N SER A 380 -22.89 4.17 -3.37
CA SER A 380 -21.58 4.71 -3.07
C SER A 380 -21.57 6.22 -3.15
N SER A 381 -20.87 6.85 -2.22
CA SER A 381 -20.65 8.29 -2.20
C SER A 381 -19.15 8.55 -2.07
N ALA A 382 -18.64 9.46 -2.87
CA ALA A 382 -17.23 9.81 -2.86
C ALA A 382 -17.00 11.32 -2.99
N ILE A 383 -15.91 11.77 -2.40
CA ILE A 383 -15.31 13.08 -2.64
C ILE A 383 -13.95 12.81 -3.25
N THR A 384 -13.69 13.36 -4.44
CA THR A 384 -12.39 13.22 -5.11
C THR A 384 -11.79 14.61 -5.37
N HIS A 385 -10.50 14.69 -5.16
CA HIS A 385 -9.71 15.89 -5.41
C HIS A 385 -8.47 15.50 -6.20
N SER A 386 -8.17 16.27 -7.24
CA SER A 386 -6.94 16.15 -8.02
C SER A 386 -6.36 17.54 -8.27
N GLN A 387 -5.10 17.71 -7.91
CA GLN A 387 -4.38 18.98 -8.07
C GLN A 387 -3.12 18.73 -8.90
N ASN A 388 -3.03 19.40 -10.04
CA ASN A 388 -1.80 19.40 -10.84
C ASN A 388 -0.91 20.55 -10.36
N THR A 389 0.28 20.21 -9.87
CA THR A 389 1.20 21.17 -9.27
C THR A 389 1.91 22.08 -10.30
N GLN A 390 2.01 21.64 -11.56
CA GLN A 390 2.63 22.43 -12.63
C GLN A 390 1.64 23.43 -13.25
N THR A 391 0.44 22.96 -13.63
CA THR A 391 -0.59 23.83 -14.22
C THR A 391 -1.38 24.61 -13.16
N ARG A 392 -1.22 24.24 -11.89
CA ARG A 392 -1.93 24.82 -10.73
C ARG A 392 -3.45 24.71 -10.83
N ILE A 393 -3.94 23.70 -11.57
CA ILE A 393 -5.38 23.46 -11.72
C ILE A 393 -5.80 22.41 -10.71
N VAL A 394 -6.89 22.72 -10.01
CA VAL A 394 -7.53 21.82 -9.03
C VAL A 394 -8.87 21.36 -9.58
N TYR A 395 -9.08 20.04 -9.57
CA TYR A 395 -10.34 19.39 -9.85
C TYR A 395 -10.93 18.86 -8.54
N LEU A 396 -12.16 19.24 -8.22
CA LEU A 396 -12.89 18.71 -7.07
C LEU A 396 -14.22 18.15 -7.56
N THR A 397 -14.51 16.91 -7.21
CA THR A 397 -15.85 16.34 -7.33
C THR A 397 -16.39 16.05 -5.93
N ALA A 398 -17.44 16.77 -5.51
CA ALA A 398 -17.93 16.70 -4.13
C ALA A 398 -19.42 17.11 -4.04
N PRO A 399 -20.33 16.18 -3.72
CA PRO A 399 -20.16 14.74 -3.73
C PRO A 399 -20.29 14.13 -5.14
N SER A 400 -19.78 12.90 -5.31
CA SER A 400 -20.15 11.97 -6.36
C SER A 400 -20.96 10.85 -5.71
N ILE A 401 -22.24 10.74 -6.03
CA ILE A 401 -23.13 9.72 -5.48
C ILE A 401 -23.53 8.79 -6.60
N ASN A 402 -23.26 7.49 -6.42
CA ASN A 402 -23.68 6.43 -7.33
C ASN A 402 -24.68 5.52 -6.62
N LEU A 403 -25.79 5.25 -7.29
CA LEU A 403 -26.77 4.26 -6.91
C LEU A 403 -26.90 3.28 -8.04
N SER A 404 -26.64 2.00 -7.80
CA SER A 404 -26.74 0.96 -8.81
C SER A 404 -27.53 -0.23 -8.28
N MET A 405 -28.39 -0.77 -9.12
CA MET A 405 -29.16 -1.95 -8.84
C MET A 405 -28.62 -3.10 -9.68
N ASN A 406 -28.40 -4.24 -9.05
CA ASN A 406 -28.04 -5.44 -9.76
C ASN A 406 -29.17 -5.83 -10.72
N THR A 407 -28.82 -6.45 -11.84
CA THR A 407 -29.75 -6.86 -12.88
C THR A 407 -30.92 -7.63 -12.28
N LEU A 408 -32.13 -7.12 -12.50
CA LEU A 408 -33.39 -7.76 -12.15
C LEU A 408 -33.97 -8.48 -13.35
N TYR A 409 -34.68 -9.55 -13.09
CA TYR A 409 -35.48 -10.27 -14.05
C TYR A 409 -36.95 -10.20 -13.57
N PRO A 410 -37.69 -9.12 -13.90
CA PRO A 410 -38.95 -8.83 -13.27
C PRO A 410 -40.03 -9.88 -13.55
N PHE A 411 -39.92 -10.62 -14.66
CA PHE A 411 -40.87 -11.62 -15.08
C PHE A 411 -40.48 -13.06 -14.72
N ARG A 412 -39.32 -13.26 -14.07
CA ARG A 412 -38.84 -14.60 -13.69
C ARG A 412 -39.55 -15.10 -12.44
N LYS A 413 -40.09 -16.30 -12.51
CA LYS A 413 -40.70 -16.99 -11.36
C LYS A 413 -39.66 -17.35 -10.32
N LYS A 414 -40.02 -17.33 -9.02
CA LYS A 414 -39.11 -17.68 -7.91
C LYS A 414 -38.74 -19.16 -7.91
N GLU A 415 -39.68 -20.03 -8.20
CA GLU A 415 -39.48 -21.47 -8.34
C GLU A 415 -39.47 -21.80 -9.84
N GLN A 416 -38.35 -22.35 -10.30
CA GLN A 416 -38.12 -22.56 -11.73
C GLN A 416 -38.15 -24.04 -12.06
N GLU A 417 -39.16 -24.47 -12.80
CA GLU A 417 -39.22 -25.78 -13.43
C GLU A 417 -39.21 -25.63 -14.96
N GLY A 418 -38.22 -26.28 -15.61
CA GLY A 418 -38.11 -26.31 -17.05
C GLY A 418 -37.37 -25.16 -17.72
N THR A 419 -37.59 -24.97 -19.02
CA THR A 419 -36.96 -23.93 -19.84
C THR A 419 -37.61 -22.57 -19.68
N LEU A 420 -36.80 -21.50 -19.47
CA LEU A 420 -37.29 -20.13 -19.34
C LEU A 420 -38.09 -19.68 -20.56
N ALA A 421 -39.28 -19.12 -20.34
CA ALA A 421 -40.05 -18.41 -21.35
C ALA A 421 -39.29 -17.18 -21.86
N TRP A 422 -39.63 -16.67 -23.02
CA TRP A 422 -38.93 -15.56 -23.65
C TRP A 422 -38.95 -14.28 -22.78
N TYR A 423 -40.06 -13.97 -22.12
CA TYR A 423 -40.24 -12.80 -21.27
C TYR A 423 -39.51 -12.94 -19.94
N GLU A 424 -39.28 -14.16 -19.42
CA GLU A 424 -38.51 -14.41 -18.21
C GLU A 424 -36.99 -14.12 -18.38
N LYS A 425 -36.53 -13.98 -19.62
CA LYS A 425 -35.17 -13.60 -19.99
C LYS A 425 -34.97 -12.10 -20.06
N ILE A 426 -36.03 -11.31 -19.94
CA ILE A 426 -35.94 -9.85 -19.92
C ILE A 426 -35.25 -9.43 -18.62
N SER A 427 -34.17 -8.73 -18.77
CA SER A 427 -33.37 -8.17 -17.68
C SER A 427 -33.45 -6.65 -17.67
N VAL A 428 -33.56 -6.07 -16.51
CA VAL A 428 -33.59 -4.62 -16.30
C VAL A 428 -32.51 -4.25 -15.30
N GLY A 429 -31.63 -3.33 -15.65
CA GLY A 429 -30.68 -2.72 -14.78
C GLY A 429 -31.03 -1.27 -14.46
N TYR A 430 -30.49 -0.72 -13.41
CA TYR A 430 -30.58 0.70 -13.09
C TYR A 430 -29.28 1.19 -12.48
N SER A 431 -28.80 2.31 -12.96
CA SER A 431 -27.72 3.05 -12.32
C SER A 431 -27.97 4.54 -12.39
N SER A 432 -27.60 5.25 -11.33
CA SER A 432 -27.73 6.69 -11.26
C SER A 432 -26.46 7.27 -10.68
N THR A 433 -25.97 8.37 -11.25
CA THR A 433 -24.79 9.08 -10.80
C THR A 433 -25.12 10.57 -10.68
N LEU A 434 -25.07 11.09 -9.45
CA LEU A 434 -25.12 12.51 -9.15
C LEU A 434 -23.71 13.01 -8.88
N GLN A 435 -23.31 14.08 -9.53
CA GLN A 435 -22.00 14.70 -9.31
C GLN A 435 -22.08 16.23 -9.26
N ASN A 436 -21.24 16.81 -8.38
CA ASN A 436 -20.91 18.21 -8.40
C ASN A 436 -19.42 18.32 -8.70
N GLN A 437 -19.05 19.04 -9.73
CA GLN A 437 -17.67 19.18 -10.19
C GLN A 437 -17.24 20.64 -10.26
N LEU A 438 -16.04 20.92 -9.76
CA LEU A 438 -15.39 22.21 -9.81
C LEU A 438 -13.99 22.04 -10.42
N GLN A 439 -13.64 22.93 -11.36
CA GLN A 439 -12.31 23.03 -11.94
C GLN A 439 -11.87 24.48 -11.91
N ASN A 440 -10.83 24.81 -11.13
CA ASN A 440 -10.31 26.17 -11.05
C ASN A 440 -8.81 26.17 -10.68
N PRO A 441 -8.09 27.27 -10.95
CA PRO A 441 -6.77 27.46 -10.38
C PRO A 441 -6.80 27.45 -8.84
N ASP A 442 -5.76 26.95 -8.22
CA ASP A 442 -5.61 26.81 -6.77
C ASP A 442 -5.80 28.12 -6.01
N SER A 443 -5.32 29.23 -6.59
CA SER A 443 -5.43 30.59 -6.02
C SER A 443 -6.87 31.10 -5.88
N LEU A 444 -7.79 30.56 -6.67
CA LEU A 444 -9.21 30.93 -6.66
C LEU A 444 -10.07 29.91 -5.90
N PHE A 445 -9.52 28.73 -5.55
CA PHE A 445 -10.28 27.58 -5.10
C PHE A 445 -11.14 27.86 -3.84
N PHE A 446 -10.67 28.69 -2.92
CA PHE A 446 -11.38 29.01 -1.67
C PHE A 446 -12.20 30.33 -1.71
N LYS A 447 -12.43 30.89 -2.88
CA LYS A 447 -13.27 32.10 -3.02
C LYS A 447 -14.75 31.71 -3.18
N ASN A 448 -15.65 32.46 -2.57
CA ASN A 448 -17.10 32.20 -2.66
C ASN A 448 -17.62 32.19 -4.11
N ALA A 449 -17.10 33.08 -4.98
CA ALA A 449 -17.44 33.10 -6.40
C ALA A 449 -17.09 31.79 -7.12
N THR A 450 -16.07 31.08 -6.66
CA THR A 450 -15.65 29.79 -7.25
C THR A 450 -16.61 28.67 -6.94
N LEU A 451 -17.18 28.64 -5.73
CA LEU A 451 -18.16 27.61 -5.36
C LEU A 451 -19.47 27.75 -6.16
N GLN A 452 -19.80 28.96 -6.60
CA GLN A 452 -20.96 29.19 -7.46
C GLN A 452 -20.78 28.70 -8.90
N GLN A 453 -19.53 28.38 -9.30
CA GLN A 453 -19.20 27.83 -10.62
C GLN A 453 -19.21 26.30 -10.66
N MET A 454 -19.67 25.64 -9.58
CA MET A 454 -19.76 24.17 -9.56
C MET A 454 -20.79 23.70 -10.57
N LYS A 455 -20.33 22.87 -11.51
CA LYS A 455 -21.22 22.14 -12.43
C LYS A 455 -21.84 20.96 -11.72
N ASN A 456 -23.13 20.88 -11.74
CA ASN A 456 -23.88 19.78 -11.15
C ASN A 456 -24.75 19.07 -12.19
N GLY A 457 -25.06 17.84 -11.91
CA GLY A 457 -25.95 17.04 -12.75
C GLY A 457 -26.16 15.64 -12.16
N MET A 458 -27.26 15.05 -12.55
CA MET A 458 -27.59 13.68 -12.23
C MET A 458 -27.89 12.94 -13.52
N GLN A 459 -27.27 11.76 -13.69
CA GLN A 459 -27.52 10.90 -14.86
C GLN A 459 -28.11 9.60 -14.39
N HIS A 460 -29.16 9.14 -15.08
CA HIS A 460 -29.81 7.84 -14.90
C HIS A 460 -29.56 7.00 -16.15
N ASN A 461 -29.26 5.72 -15.95
CA ASN A 461 -29.09 4.76 -17.02
C ASN A 461 -29.93 3.51 -16.73
N ILE A 462 -30.79 3.15 -17.65
CA ILE A 462 -31.72 2.03 -17.54
C ILE A 462 -31.51 1.11 -18.75
N PRO A 463 -30.61 0.14 -18.68
CA PRO A 463 -30.48 -0.90 -19.71
C PRO A 463 -31.55 -1.96 -19.54
N ILE A 464 -32.24 -2.24 -20.61
CA ILE A 464 -33.19 -3.33 -20.74
C ILE A 464 -32.69 -4.27 -21.83
N SER A 465 -32.53 -5.55 -21.55
CA SER A 465 -32.02 -6.51 -22.53
C SER A 465 -32.64 -7.90 -22.32
N ALA A 466 -32.63 -8.69 -23.39
CA ALA A 466 -32.98 -10.09 -23.31
C ALA A 466 -32.03 -10.91 -24.17
N SER A 467 -31.77 -12.15 -23.81
CA SER A 467 -30.88 -13.03 -24.57
C SER A 467 -31.59 -14.29 -25.00
N PHE A 468 -31.55 -14.57 -26.30
CA PHE A 468 -32.24 -15.70 -26.93
C PHE A 468 -31.28 -16.57 -27.69
N LYS A 469 -31.47 -17.89 -27.64
CA LYS A 469 -30.78 -18.79 -28.58
C LYS A 469 -31.63 -18.92 -29.85
N VAL A 470 -31.03 -18.59 -30.99
CA VAL A 470 -31.63 -18.72 -32.31
C VAL A 470 -30.87 -19.81 -33.07
N MET A 471 -31.60 -20.71 -33.77
CA MET A 471 -31.00 -21.82 -34.54
C MET A 471 -29.97 -22.65 -33.72
N LYS A 472 -30.12 -22.77 -32.38
CA LYS A 472 -29.27 -23.48 -31.45
C LYS A 472 -27.86 -22.89 -31.29
N TYR A 473 -27.33 -22.20 -32.26
CA TYR A 473 -25.93 -21.79 -32.34
C TYR A 473 -25.70 -20.29 -32.12
N PHE A 474 -26.69 -19.47 -32.36
CA PHE A 474 -26.57 -18.02 -32.26
C PHE A 474 -27.25 -17.50 -31.00
N ASN A 475 -26.59 -16.55 -30.34
CA ASN A 475 -27.22 -15.76 -29.28
C ASN A 475 -27.64 -14.41 -29.88
N LEU A 476 -28.92 -14.15 -29.85
CA LEU A 476 -29.52 -12.88 -30.23
C LEU A 476 -29.85 -12.08 -28.99
N THR A 477 -29.32 -10.87 -28.89
CA THR A 477 -29.50 -9.99 -27.73
C THR A 477 -30.06 -8.65 -28.15
N PRO A 478 -31.39 -8.46 -28.18
CA PRO A 478 -31.97 -7.14 -28.26
C PRO A 478 -31.76 -6.39 -26.96
N ALA A 479 -31.48 -5.09 -27.06
CA ALA A 479 -31.34 -4.21 -25.91
C ALA A 479 -31.87 -2.81 -26.24
N ILE A 480 -32.43 -2.17 -25.22
CA ILE A 480 -32.79 -0.76 -25.23
C ILE A 480 -32.06 -0.13 -24.06
N ASN A 481 -31.35 0.95 -24.33
CA ASN A 481 -30.70 1.71 -23.31
C ASN A 481 -31.30 3.10 -23.22
N PHE A 482 -31.86 3.41 -22.07
CA PHE A 482 -32.48 4.70 -21.78
C PHE A 482 -31.58 5.47 -20.81
N ASN A 483 -31.18 6.68 -21.22
CA ASN A 483 -30.36 7.61 -20.40
C ASN A 483 -31.18 8.88 -20.18
N GLU A 484 -31.24 9.33 -18.93
CA GLU A 484 -31.84 10.60 -18.56
C GLU A 484 -30.85 11.42 -17.73
N ARG A 485 -30.75 12.72 -18.01
CA ARG A 485 -29.85 13.63 -17.36
C ARG A 485 -30.64 14.78 -16.78
N TRP A 486 -30.44 15.05 -15.49
CA TRP A 486 -31.08 16.13 -14.75
C TRP A 486 -30.10 17.22 -14.45
N TYR A 487 -30.51 18.46 -14.71
CA TYR A 487 -29.75 19.68 -14.47
C TYR A 487 -30.57 20.69 -13.73
N ILE A 488 -29.92 21.57 -12.96
CA ILE A 488 -30.53 22.72 -12.30
C ILE A 488 -30.26 24.02 -13.05
N GLU A 489 -29.54 23.95 -14.17
CA GLU A 489 -29.24 25.08 -15.05
C GLU A 489 -29.07 24.62 -16.50
N THR A 490 -29.38 25.56 -17.42
CA THR A 490 -29.14 25.43 -18.85
C THR A 490 -28.47 26.70 -19.36
N TYR A 491 -28.03 26.70 -20.63
CA TYR A 491 -27.31 27.83 -21.21
C TYR A 491 -28.03 28.39 -22.42
N LYS A 492 -28.14 29.74 -22.48
CA LYS A 492 -28.66 30.45 -23.63
C LYS A 492 -27.53 31.26 -24.22
N GLN A 493 -27.29 31.08 -25.51
CA GLN A 493 -26.27 31.82 -26.24
C GLN A 493 -26.93 32.89 -27.10
N ARG A 494 -26.30 34.09 -27.14
CA ARG A 494 -26.68 35.21 -27.99
C ARG A 494 -25.44 35.88 -28.55
N PHE A 495 -25.53 36.33 -29.80
CA PHE A 495 -24.49 37.11 -30.44
C PHE A 495 -24.57 38.56 -29.94
N ASN A 496 -23.42 39.12 -29.55
CA ASN A 496 -23.31 40.53 -29.21
C ASN A 496 -22.52 41.24 -30.34
N ALA A 497 -23.21 42.12 -31.06
CA ALA A 497 -22.65 42.86 -32.20
C ALA A 497 -21.51 43.81 -31.79
N ASP A 498 -21.61 44.45 -30.61
CA ASP A 498 -20.61 45.42 -30.16
C ASP A 498 -19.24 44.78 -29.87
N SER A 499 -19.27 43.59 -29.31
CA SER A 499 -18.05 42.84 -28.96
C SER A 499 -17.68 41.75 -29.99
N ASN A 500 -18.49 41.60 -31.05
CA ASN A 500 -18.35 40.55 -32.09
C ASN A 500 -18.08 39.14 -31.54
N ARG A 501 -18.81 38.78 -30.49
CA ARG A 501 -18.66 37.48 -29.81
C ARG A 501 -19.97 36.93 -29.28
N ILE A 502 -19.99 35.63 -29.05
CA ILE A 502 -21.11 34.93 -28.42
C ILE A 502 -21.04 35.16 -26.90
N ILE A 503 -22.13 35.65 -26.30
CA ILE A 503 -22.34 35.71 -24.86
C ILE A 503 -23.17 34.50 -24.46
N THR A 504 -22.77 33.83 -23.38
CA THR A 504 -23.47 32.69 -22.80
C THR A 504 -24.10 33.11 -21.47
N ASP A 505 -25.40 33.08 -21.39
CA ASP A 505 -26.18 33.38 -20.18
C ASP A 505 -26.62 32.09 -19.52
N THR A 506 -26.49 31.99 -18.18
CA THR A 506 -26.95 30.85 -17.40
C THR A 506 -28.42 31.03 -17.05
N VAL A 507 -29.25 30.05 -17.41
CA VAL A 507 -30.67 30.01 -17.09
C VAL A 507 -30.87 28.98 -15.98
N LYS A 508 -31.18 29.44 -14.77
CA LYS A 508 -31.43 28.56 -13.63
C LYS A 508 -32.84 27.95 -13.69
N GLY A 509 -32.95 26.67 -13.30
CA GLY A 509 -34.17 25.92 -13.25
C GLY A 509 -33.94 24.43 -13.52
N PHE A 510 -34.84 23.58 -13.01
CA PHE A 510 -34.77 22.16 -13.27
C PHE A 510 -35.03 21.87 -14.74
N ASN A 511 -34.16 21.03 -15.33
CA ASN A 511 -34.30 20.61 -16.72
C ASN A 511 -33.90 19.16 -16.87
N ALA A 512 -34.65 18.37 -17.65
CA ALA A 512 -34.36 16.98 -17.90
C ALA A 512 -34.14 16.74 -19.41
N ALA A 513 -33.06 16.00 -19.70
CA ALA A 513 -32.73 15.61 -21.07
C ALA A 513 -32.69 14.08 -21.15
N HIS A 514 -33.44 13.50 -22.02
CA HIS A 514 -33.49 12.05 -22.23
C HIS A 514 -32.94 11.66 -23.61
N GLU A 515 -32.29 10.52 -23.63
CA GLU A 515 -31.69 9.92 -24.81
C GLU A 515 -31.91 8.40 -24.74
N TYR A 516 -32.27 7.81 -25.86
CA TYR A 516 -32.41 6.35 -25.93
C TYR A 516 -31.81 5.80 -27.22
N ASN A 517 -31.37 4.56 -27.15
CA ASN A 517 -30.94 3.80 -28.32
C ASN A 517 -31.45 2.35 -28.20
N GLY A 518 -31.74 1.77 -29.36
CA GLY A 518 -32.03 0.36 -29.49
C GLY A 518 -30.89 -0.37 -30.17
N SER A 519 -30.56 -1.56 -29.71
CA SER A 519 -29.54 -2.40 -30.34
C SER A 519 -30.00 -3.86 -30.46
N LEU A 520 -29.48 -4.52 -31.49
CA LEU A 520 -29.65 -5.94 -31.73
C LEU A 520 -28.28 -6.56 -31.98
N SER A 521 -27.87 -7.45 -31.13
CA SER A 521 -26.53 -8.10 -31.22
C SER A 521 -26.71 -9.59 -31.48
N LEU A 522 -26.02 -10.10 -32.46
CA LEU A 522 -25.94 -11.50 -32.86
C LEU A 522 -24.51 -11.99 -32.66
N ASN A 523 -24.33 -12.97 -31.79
CA ASN A 523 -23.00 -13.56 -31.56
C ASN A 523 -23.07 -15.09 -31.58
N THR A 524 -21.97 -15.70 -31.96
CA THR A 524 -21.81 -17.17 -31.94
C THR A 524 -20.38 -17.53 -31.58
N ARG A 525 -20.15 -18.80 -31.29
CA ARG A 525 -18.81 -19.36 -31.12
C ARG A 525 -18.61 -20.54 -32.03
N ILE A 526 -17.59 -20.44 -32.87
CA ILE A 526 -17.20 -21.47 -33.81
C ILE A 526 -15.95 -22.16 -33.25
N TYR A 527 -16.00 -23.46 -33.11
CA TYR A 527 -14.92 -24.24 -32.56
C TYR A 527 -14.26 -25.09 -33.66
N GLY A 528 -12.98 -24.89 -33.87
CA GLY A 528 -12.10 -25.77 -34.61
C GLY A 528 -11.21 -26.57 -33.66
N MET A 529 -11.17 -27.87 -33.77
CA MET A 529 -10.28 -28.73 -32.98
C MET A 529 -9.62 -29.78 -33.85
N LYS A 530 -8.27 -29.82 -33.80
CA LYS A 530 -7.48 -30.86 -34.46
C LYS A 530 -6.71 -31.64 -33.40
N GLN A 531 -6.91 -32.94 -33.34
CA GLN A 531 -6.19 -33.85 -32.45
C GLN A 531 -5.06 -34.55 -33.22
N PHE A 532 -3.92 -34.71 -32.54
CA PHE A 532 -2.77 -35.39 -33.08
C PHE A 532 -2.51 -36.65 -32.28
N LYS A 533 -2.38 -37.81 -32.98
CA LYS A 533 -2.17 -39.10 -32.34
C LYS A 533 -0.75 -39.28 -31.83
N LYS A 534 0.25 -38.70 -32.49
CA LYS A 534 1.69 -38.85 -32.20
C LYS A 534 2.33 -37.46 -31.98
N GLY A 535 3.46 -37.40 -31.26
CA GLY A 535 4.26 -36.21 -31.03
C GLY A 535 3.88 -35.42 -29.77
N LYS A 536 4.63 -34.36 -29.50
CA LYS A 536 4.47 -33.51 -28.30
C LYS A 536 3.14 -32.74 -28.24
N ILE A 537 2.55 -32.41 -29.41
CA ILE A 537 1.26 -31.73 -29.48
C ILE A 537 0.15 -32.79 -29.43
N ALA A 538 -0.76 -32.67 -28.48
CA ALA A 538 -1.91 -33.54 -28.34
C ALA A 538 -3.14 -33.02 -29.12
N ALA A 539 -3.41 -31.69 -29.05
CA ALA A 539 -4.49 -31.08 -29.78
C ALA A 539 -4.26 -29.56 -29.92
N ILE A 540 -4.81 -28.97 -30.97
CA ILE A 540 -4.96 -27.53 -31.17
C ILE A 540 -6.45 -27.21 -31.21
N ARG A 541 -6.90 -26.24 -30.44
CA ARG A 541 -8.24 -25.70 -30.41
C ARG A 541 -8.24 -24.25 -30.82
N HIS A 542 -8.97 -23.91 -31.84
CA HIS A 542 -9.26 -22.55 -32.28
C HIS A 542 -10.71 -22.19 -31.96
N VAL A 543 -10.93 -21.07 -31.34
CA VAL A 543 -12.27 -20.53 -31.05
C VAL A 543 -12.40 -19.20 -31.71
N LEU A 544 -13.36 -19.09 -32.62
CA LEU A 544 -13.78 -17.88 -33.31
C LEU A 544 -15.08 -17.38 -32.68
N SER A 545 -15.11 -16.12 -32.30
CA SER A 545 -16.32 -15.49 -31.69
C SER A 545 -16.70 -14.25 -32.51
N PRO A 546 -17.37 -14.41 -33.67
CA PRO A 546 -17.91 -13.28 -34.43
C PRO A 546 -19.11 -12.68 -33.70
N THR A 547 -19.17 -11.36 -33.68
CA THR A 547 -20.31 -10.59 -33.18
C THR A 547 -20.69 -9.55 -34.24
N LEU A 548 -21.95 -9.53 -34.61
CA LEU A 548 -22.55 -8.52 -35.46
C LEU A 548 -23.63 -7.80 -34.65
N SER A 549 -23.56 -6.48 -34.54
CA SER A 549 -24.52 -5.67 -33.82
C SER A 549 -24.98 -4.48 -34.64
N TYR A 550 -26.27 -4.25 -34.61
CA TYR A 550 -26.92 -3.09 -35.19
C TYR A 550 -27.43 -2.20 -34.05
N MET A 551 -27.13 -0.90 -34.12
CA MET A 551 -27.60 0.10 -33.17
C MET A 551 -28.33 1.23 -33.91
N TYR A 552 -29.51 1.57 -33.41
CA TYR A 552 -30.29 2.71 -33.87
C TYR A 552 -30.45 3.73 -32.74
N ARG A 553 -30.18 5.01 -33.06
CA ARG A 553 -30.43 6.17 -32.17
C ARG A 553 -31.09 7.28 -33.02
N PRO A 554 -32.24 7.81 -32.59
CA PRO A 554 -32.89 8.93 -33.28
C PRO A 554 -32.05 10.22 -33.18
N ASP A 555 -32.41 11.20 -34.02
CA ASP A 555 -31.80 12.52 -33.93
C ASP A 555 -32.43 13.37 -32.81
N PHE A 556 -31.74 13.51 -31.70
CA PHE A 556 -32.17 14.39 -30.60
C PHE A 556 -31.94 15.86 -30.88
N GLY A 557 -31.37 16.19 -32.02
CA GLY A 557 -31.29 17.58 -32.53
C GLY A 557 -32.57 18.10 -33.13
N GLU A 558 -33.58 17.25 -33.42
CA GLU A 558 -34.87 17.72 -33.96
C GLU A 558 -35.57 18.72 -33.03
N ASN A 559 -36.20 19.70 -33.60
CA ASN A 559 -36.82 20.84 -32.87
C ASN A 559 -37.86 20.37 -31.84
N LYS A 560 -38.53 19.21 -32.07
CA LYS A 560 -39.52 18.63 -31.15
C LYS A 560 -38.95 18.33 -29.74
N TYR A 561 -37.64 18.12 -29.63
CA TYR A 561 -36.98 17.85 -28.32
C TYR A 561 -36.57 19.11 -27.60
N GLY A 562 -36.34 20.24 -28.32
CA GLY A 562 -35.96 21.53 -27.71
C GLY A 562 -34.56 21.61 -27.15
N TYR A 563 -33.71 20.60 -27.33
CA TYR A 563 -32.35 20.49 -26.77
C TYR A 563 -31.34 21.33 -27.52
N TYR A 564 -31.63 21.70 -28.77
CA TYR A 564 -30.71 22.45 -29.62
C TYR A 564 -31.33 23.76 -30.08
N LYS A 565 -30.51 24.81 -30.13
CA LYS A 565 -30.85 26.13 -30.64
C LYS A 565 -29.77 26.62 -31.60
N THR A 566 -30.11 27.61 -32.40
CA THR A 566 -29.18 28.25 -33.34
C THR A 566 -28.78 29.60 -32.80
N VAL A 567 -27.48 29.94 -32.90
CA VAL A 567 -26.94 31.25 -32.53
C VAL A 567 -26.06 31.78 -33.68
N GLN A 568 -26.17 33.06 -33.94
CA GLN A 568 -25.27 33.75 -34.86
C GLN A 568 -23.87 33.79 -34.25
N THR A 569 -22.82 33.59 -35.11
CA THR A 569 -21.43 33.47 -34.64
C THR A 569 -20.58 34.69 -34.93
N ASP A 570 -20.93 35.46 -35.98
CA ASP A 570 -20.19 36.61 -36.45
C ASP A 570 -21.10 37.67 -37.07
N SER A 571 -20.51 38.82 -37.40
CA SER A 571 -21.23 39.95 -38.04
C SER A 571 -21.66 39.67 -39.50
N LEU A 572 -21.13 38.61 -40.14
CA LEU A 572 -21.50 38.18 -41.48
C LEU A 572 -22.80 37.34 -41.51
N GLY A 573 -23.39 37.04 -40.36
CA GLY A 573 -24.63 36.27 -40.30
C GLY A 573 -24.40 34.75 -40.26
N ASN A 574 -23.17 34.29 -40.17
CA ASN A 574 -22.91 32.84 -39.96
C ASN A 574 -23.53 32.39 -38.65
N SER A 575 -24.06 31.17 -38.65
CA SER A 575 -24.73 30.63 -37.45
C SER A 575 -24.28 29.18 -37.16
N ARG A 576 -24.34 28.83 -35.88
CA ARG A 576 -24.11 27.44 -35.44
C ARG A 576 -25.24 26.92 -34.58
N ARG A 577 -25.50 25.64 -34.65
CA ARG A 577 -26.36 24.97 -33.67
C ARG A 577 -25.58 24.65 -32.40
N TYR A 578 -26.17 24.87 -31.24
CA TYR A 578 -25.59 24.54 -29.95
C TYR A 578 -26.61 23.85 -29.06
N SER A 579 -26.15 23.00 -28.18
CA SER A 579 -27.00 22.39 -27.15
C SER A 579 -27.19 23.33 -25.97
N ILE A 580 -28.42 23.50 -25.47
CA ILE A 580 -28.68 24.25 -24.22
C ILE A 580 -27.94 23.64 -23.00
N TYR A 581 -27.39 22.42 -23.14
CA TYR A 581 -26.61 21.71 -22.13
C TYR A 581 -25.10 21.69 -22.43
N GLU A 582 -24.62 22.46 -23.44
CA GLU A 582 -23.23 22.37 -23.92
C GLU A 582 -22.17 22.52 -22.80
N ASN A 583 -22.43 23.38 -21.82
CA ASN A 583 -21.51 23.63 -20.70
C ASN A 583 -21.89 22.91 -19.40
N THR A 584 -22.93 22.06 -19.42
CA THR A 584 -23.31 21.26 -18.26
C THR A 584 -22.36 20.08 -18.05
N LEU A 585 -22.45 19.43 -16.89
CA LEU A 585 -21.54 18.35 -16.49
C LEU A 585 -21.53 17.15 -17.46
N TYR A 586 -22.69 16.69 -17.92
CA TYR A 586 -22.85 15.51 -18.80
C TYR A 586 -23.14 15.87 -20.26
N GLY A 587 -23.25 17.16 -20.57
CA GLY A 587 -23.66 17.61 -21.90
C GLY A 587 -25.10 17.26 -22.27
N GLY A 588 -25.51 17.57 -23.49
CA GLY A 588 -26.82 17.25 -24.02
C GLY A 588 -26.90 15.88 -24.73
N PRO A 589 -28.11 15.42 -25.07
CA PRO A 589 -28.30 14.29 -25.99
C PRO A 589 -27.59 14.52 -27.33
N SER A 590 -27.18 13.46 -27.95
CA SER A 590 -26.34 13.55 -29.18
C SER A 590 -27.11 14.08 -30.39
N LEU A 591 -26.48 14.99 -31.13
CA LEU A 591 -26.96 15.51 -32.39
C LEU A 591 -26.85 14.46 -33.51
N GLY A 592 -27.82 14.42 -34.40
CA GLY A 592 -27.86 13.56 -35.57
C GLY A 592 -28.36 12.15 -35.31
N LYS A 593 -29.02 11.61 -36.30
CA LYS A 593 -29.47 10.21 -36.33
C LYS A 593 -28.26 9.28 -36.46
N SER A 594 -28.27 8.17 -35.74
CA SER A 594 -27.20 7.18 -35.81
C SER A 594 -27.77 5.80 -36.12
N ASN A 595 -27.29 5.18 -37.19
CA ASN A 595 -27.55 3.81 -37.57
C ASN A 595 -26.19 3.12 -37.74
N VAL A 596 -25.79 2.32 -36.80
CA VAL A 596 -24.46 1.75 -36.81
C VAL A 596 -24.53 0.23 -36.86
N LEU A 597 -23.90 -0.33 -37.88
CA LEU A 597 -23.61 -1.75 -37.98
C LEU A 597 -22.17 -1.98 -37.53
N SER A 598 -21.99 -2.73 -36.44
CA SER A 598 -20.67 -3.03 -35.89
C SER A 598 -20.37 -4.51 -36.04
N PHE A 599 -19.13 -4.78 -36.46
CA PHE A 599 -18.60 -6.14 -36.57
C PHE A 599 -17.38 -6.27 -35.66
N SER A 600 -17.36 -7.34 -34.89
CA SER A 600 -16.16 -7.74 -34.13
C SER A 600 -15.91 -9.24 -34.27
N LEU A 601 -14.65 -9.61 -34.33
CA LEU A 601 -14.20 -10.98 -34.45
C LEU A 601 -13.11 -11.23 -33.43
N ASP A 602 -13.40 -11.99 -32.37
CA ASP A 602 -12.44 -12.43 -31.40
C ASP A 602 -11.97 -13.85 -31.66
N ASN A 603 -10.66 -14.06 -31.61
CA ASN A 603 -10.01 -15.34 -31.83
C ASN A 603 -9.23 -15.77 -30.58
N ASN A 604 -9.36 -17.03 -30.21
CA ASN A 604 -8.57 -17.66 -29.16
C ASN A 604 -7.95 -18.95 -29.71
N LEU A 605 -6.64 -19.13 -29.52
CA LEU A 605 -5.91 -20.31 -29.97
C LEU A 605 -5.18 -20.97 -28.81
N GLU A 606 -5.54 -22.22 -28.54
CA GLU A 606 -4.99 -23.01 -27.46
C GLU A 606 -4.38 -24.31 -27.98
N MET A 607 -3.31 -24.75 -27.34
CA MET A 607 -2.63 -26.00 -27.64
C MET A 607 -2.54 -26.88 -26.38
N LYS A 608 -2.75 -28.17 -26.53
CA LYS A 608 -2.48 -29.17 -25.51
C LYS A 608 -1.19 -29.89 -25.87
N THR A 609 -0.24 -29.98 -24.93
CA THR A 609 1.02 -30.68 -25.10
C THR A 609 1.10 -31.87 -24.17
N ARG A 610 1.70 -32.97 -24.65
CA ARG A 610 2.03 -34.15 -23.86
C ARG A 610 3.37 -33.94 -23.15
N GLN A 611 3.38 -34.03 -21.84
CA GLN A 611 4.59 -34.08 -21.03
C GLN A 611 4.74 -35.51 -20.55
N TYR A 612 5.80 -36.15 -21.04
CA TYR A 612 6.14 -37.53 -20.65
C TYR A 612 6.95 -37.44 -19.36
N THR A 613 6.47 -38.08 -18.30
CA THR A 613 7.20 -38.36 -17.05
C THR A 613 7.36 -39.85 -16.98
N ASP A 614 8.33 -40.34 -16.21
CA ASP A 614 8.66 -41.78 -16.14
C ASP A 614 7.47 -42.70 -15.80
N THR A 615 6.41 -42.12 -15.20
CA THR A 615 5.23 -42.89 -14.73
C THR A 615 3.91 -42.47 -15.40
N ALA A 616 3.83 -41.35 -16.11
CA ALA A 616 2.57 -40.86 -16.68
C ALA A 616 2.75 -39.89 -17.84
N VAL A 617 1.71 -39.78 -18.68
CA VAL A 617 1.60 -38.75 -19.71
C VAL A 617 0.69 -37.65 -19.23
N ASN A 618 1.25 -36.56 -18.78
CA ASN A 618 0.51 -35.37 -18.38
C ASN A 618 0.19 -34.47 -19.57
N ILE A 619 -1.02 -33.95 -19.62
CA ILE A 619 -1.45 -33.00 -20.65
C ILE A 619 -1.41 -31.59 -20.09
N LYS A 620 -0.45 -30.76 -20.58
CA LYS A 620 -0.40 -29.33 -20.25
C LYS A 620 -1.14 -28.53 -21.32
N LYS A 621 -2.00 -27.60 -20.89
CA LYS A 621 -2.69 -26.62 -21.75
C LYS A 621 -1.81 -25.38 -21.88
N ILE A 622 -1.53 -24.97 -23.12
CA ILE A 622 -0.79 -23.74 -23.44
C ILE A 622 -1.69 -22.84 -24.26
N LYS A 623 -1.85 -21.60 -23.88
CA LYS A 623 -2.53 -20.57 -24.63
C LYS A 623 -1.53 -19.96 -25.60
N ILE A 624 -1.70 -20.23 -26.90
CA ILE A 624 -0.84 -19.63 -27.95
C ILE A 624 -1.26 -18.18 -28.17
N LEU A 625 -2.58 -17.97 -28.21
CA LEU A 625 -3.20 -16.66 -28.41
C LEU A 625 -4.43 -16.58 -27.50
N GLU A 626 -4.34 -15.75 -26.46
CA GLU A 626 -5.46 -15.59 -25.53
C GLU A 626 -6.61 -14.83 -26.16
N SER A 627 -6.29 -13.80 -26.93
CA SER A 627 -7.25 -12.97 -27.63
C SER A 627 -6.57 -12.31 -28.82
N PHE A 628 -7.22 -12.38 -29.98
CA PHE A 628 -6.93 -11.57 -31.14
C PHE A 628 -8.25 -11.03 -31.68
N GLY A 629 -8.47 -9.73 -31.49
CA GLY A 629 -9.70 -9.02 -31.85
C GLY A 629 -9.51 -8.13 -33.08
N LEU A 630 -10.46 -8.18 -33.97
CA LEU A 630 -10.67 -7.22 -35.05
C LEU A 630 -12.03 -6.56 -34.86
N SER A 631 -12.11 -5.24 -35.01
CA SER A 631 -13.39 -4.51 -34.89
C SER A 631 -13.47 -3.37 -35.90
N ALA A 632 -14.66 -3.19 -36.45
CA ALA A 632 -15.02 -2.08 -37.32
C ALA A 632 -16.51 -1.79 -37.22
N SER A 633 -16.90 -0.57 -37.52
CA SER A 633 -18.33 -0.20 -37.59
C SER A 633 -18.61 0.64 -38.82
N TYR A 634 -19.80 0.50 -39.34
CA TYR A 634 -20.30 1.23 -40.51
C TYR A 634 -21.55 2.03 -40.12
N ASN A 635 -21.49 3.35 -40.21
CA ASN A 635 -22.62 4.24 -39.93
C ASN A 635 -23.42 4.47 -41.21
N LEU A 636 -24.56 3.87 -41.29
CA LEU A 636 -25.50 3.95 -42.42
C LEU A 636 -26.14 5.34 -42.60
N SER A 637 -26.12 6.17 -41.53
CA SER A 637 -26.73 7.51 -41.56
C SER A 637 -25.71 8.64 -41.75
N ALA A 638 -24.42 8.32 -41.89
CA ALA A 638 -23.41 9.34 -42.17
C ALA A 638 -23.36 9.64 -43.67
N ASP A 639 -23.24 10.91 -44.01
CA ASP A 639 -23.09 11.36 -45.41
C ASP A 639 -21.70 11.04 -45.99
N SER A 640 -20.71 10.95 -45.10
CA SER A 640 -19.31 10.64 -45.44
C SER A 640 -18.62 9.95 -44.27
N PHE A 641 -17.50 9.31 -44.57
CA PHE A 641 -16.71 8.55 -43.58
C PHE A 641 -17.50 7.49 -42.83
N ASN A 642 -18.37 6.78 -43.55
CA ASN A 642 -19.28 5.77 -42.99
C ASN A 642 -18.57 4.63 -42.26
N LEU A 643 -17.40 4.17 -42.80
CA LEU A 643 -16.63 3.10 -42.17
C LEU A 643 -15.70 3.69 -41.12
N SER A 644 -15.75 3.18 -39.89
CA SER A 644 -14.82 3.56 -38.84
C SER A 644 -13.40 3.08 -39.15
N PRO A 645 -12.38 3.63 -38.53
CA PRO A 645 -11.08 2.96 -38.45
C PRO A 645 -11.21 1.53 -37.93
N ILE A 646 -10.41 0.62 -38.52
CA ILE A 646 -10.39 -0.80 -38.11
C ILE A 646 -9.44 -0.94 -36.93
N GLY A 647 -9.98 -1.40 -35.83
CA GLY A 647 -9.20 -1.70 -34.62
C GLY A 647 -8.71 -3.15 -34.63
N MET A 648 -7.46 -3.35 -34.26
CA MET A 648 -6.83 -4.64 -34.03
C MET A 648 -6.26 -4.69 -32.63
N SER A 649 -6.46 -5.80 -31.93
CA SER A 649 -5.84 -6.05 -30.62
C SER A 649 -5.41 -7.50 -30.49
N ALA A 650 -4.25 -7.74 -29.89
CA ALA A 650 -3.74 -9.08 -29.61
C ALA A 650 -3.17 -9.15 -28.21
N ARG A 651 -3.44 -10.22 -27.52
CA ARG A 651 -2.86 -10.50 -26.19
C ARG A 651 -2.59 -11.98 -26.03
N THR A 652 -1.43 -12.29 -25.49
CA THR A 652 -1.10 -13.66 -25.06
C THR A 652 -0.10 -13.66 -23.94
N THR A 653 -0.15 -14.73 -23.14
CA THR A 653 0.87 -15.02 -22.13
C THR A 653 1.56 -16.33 -22.51
N LEU A 654 2.82 -16.23 -22.89
CA LEU A 654 3.62 -17.41 -23.28
C LEU A 654 4.39 -17.94 -22.09
N PHE A 655 4.37 -19.25 -21.91
CA PHE A 655 5.12 -19.98 -20.88
C PHE A 655 4.82 -19.52 -19.44
N ASP A 656 3.66 -18.91 -19.21
CA ASP A 656 3.26 -18.30 -17.92
C ASP A 656 4.21 -17.19 -17.42
N MET A 657 5.11 -16.69 -18.28
CA MET A 657 6.15 -15.71 -17.93
C MET A 657 6.20 -14.49 -18.84
N VAL A 658 5.87 -14.64 -20.13
CA VAL A 658 6.01 -13.58 -21.12
C VAL A 658 4.65 -13.07 -21.53
N ASN A 659 4.33 -11.83 -21.14
CA ASN A 659 3.09 -11.15 -21.53
C ASN A 659 3.35 -10.33 -22.80
N LEU A 660 2.59 -10.62 -23.84
CA LEU A 660 2.63 -9.92 -25.10
C LEU A 660 1.30 -9.22 -25.33
N THR A 661 1.35 -7.92 -25.61
CA THR A 661 0.18 -7.16 -26.07
C THR A 661 0.53 -6.42 -27.34
N ALA A 662 -0.41 -6.36 -28.27
CA ALA A 662 -0.30 -5.54 -29.46
C ALA A 662 -1.64 -4.93 -29.80
N SER A 663 -1.65 -3.70 -30.27
CA SER A 663 -2.84 -3.03 -30.80
C SER A 663 -2.49 -2.21 -32.01
N GLY A 664 -3.44 -2.03 -32.92
CA GLY A 664 -3.27 -1.23 -34.12
C GLY A 664 -4.59 -0.61 -34.56
N THR A 665 -4.51 0.57 -35.13
CA THR A 665 -5.63 1.26 -35.74
C THR A 665 -5.31 1.53 -37.20
N PHE A 666 -6.21 1.11 -38.08
CA PHE A 666 -6.06 1.22 -39.52
C PHE A 666 -7.17 2.09 -40.08
N ASP A 667 -6.83 3.17 -40.76
CA ASP A 667 -7.77 4.08 -41.41
C ASP A 667 -8.03 3.62 -42.85
N PRO A 668 -9.27 3.28 -43.21
CA PRO A 668 -9.60 2.84 -44.55
C PRO A 668 -9.64 3.97 -45.58
N TYR A 669 -9.50 5.22 -45.17
CA TYR A 669 -9.59 6.40 -46.03
C TYR A 669 -8.23 6.98 -46.41
N LEU A 670 -8.22 7.63 -47.55
CA LEU A 670 -7.08 8.38 -48.05
C LEU A 670 -6.94 9.74 -47.35
N MET A 671 -5.78 10.34 -47.53
CA MET A 671 -5.48 11.71 -47.17
C MET A 671 -5.11 12.47 -48.47
N ASN A 672 -5.48 13.74 -48.53
CA ASN A 672 -5.01 14.65 -49.56
C ASN A 672 -3.58 15.09 -49.28
N ASP A 673 -2.99 15.87 -50.20
CA ASP A 673 -1.62 16.38 -50.09
C ASP A 673 -1.37 17.29 -48.89
N GLN A 674 -2.45 17.88 -48.32
CA GLN A 674 -2.40 18.72 -47.14
C GLN A 674 -2.50 17.87 -45.84
N GLY A 675 -2.56 16.55 -45.94
CA GLY A 675 -2.68 15.66 -44.78
C GLY A 675 -4.08 15.60 -44.15
N ILE A 676 -5.11 16.07 -44.86
CA ILE A 676 -6.52 16.03 -44.44
C ILE A 676 -7.14 14.75 -44.95
N ARG A 677 -7.87 14.08 -44.10
CA ARG A 677 -8.62 12.86 -44.43
C ARG A 677 -9.76 13.16 -45.40
N ILE A 678 -9.83 12.41 -46.52
CA ILE A 678 -10.84 12.55 -47.56
C ILE A 678 -11.74 11.32 -47.63
N ALA A 679 -13.01 11.50 -48.04
CA ALA A 679 -14.03 10.44 -48.10
C ALA A 679 -13.86 9.49 -49.31
N LYS A 680 -12.61 9.05 -49.54
CA LYS A 680 -12.26 8.06 -50.56
C LYS A 680 -11.60 6.85 -49.93
N TYR A 681 -12.02 5.66 -50.25
CA TYR A 681 -11.45 4.41 -49.75
C TYR A 681 -10.08 4.14 -50.37
N SER A 682 -9.11 3.83 -49.52
CA SER A 682 -7.76 3.45 -49.91
C SER A 682 -7.72 2.21 -50.80
N LEU A 683 -8.62 1.26 -50.56
CA LEU A 683 -8.76 0.03 -51.35
C LEU A 683 -9.14 0.32 -52.81
N ALA A 684 -10.06 1.25 -53.06
CA ALA A 684 -10.56 1.58 -54.38
C ALA A 684 -9.53 2.34 -55.24
N GLU A 685 -8.71 3.20 -54.62
CA GLU A 685 -7.79 4.09 -55.34
C GLU A 685 -6.37 3.52 -55.47
N ASN A 686 -5.87 2.84 -54.45
CA ASN A 686 -4.48 2.37 -54.44
C ASN A 686 -4.31 0.88 -54.07
N GLY A 687 -5.42 0.11 -53.97
CA GLY A 687 -5.40 -1.32 -53.70
C GLY A 687 -5.03 -1.70 -52.24
N LYS A 688 -4.80 -0.75 -51.37
CA LYS A 688 -4.45 -1.01 -49.96
C LYS A 688 -5.71 -0.99 -49.10
N ILE A 689 -5.91 -2.03 -48.28
CA ILE A 689 -7.11 -2.19 -47.42
C ILE A 689 -7.30 -0.99 -46.49
N ALA A 690 -6.21 -0.54 -45.86
CA ALA A 690 -6.26 0.59 -44.91
C ALA A 690 -4.82 1.08 -44.64
N ARG A 691 -4.70 2.28 -44.10
CA ARG A 691 -3.44 2.91 -43.67
C ARG A 691 -3.27 2.73 -42.14
N LEU A 692 -2.12 2.24 -41.71
CA LEU A 692 -1.78 2.18 -40.29
C LEU A 692 -1.61 3.60 -39.75
N THR A 693 -2.44 3.99 -38.79
CA THR A 693 -2.40 5.31 -38.12
C THR A 693 -1.74 5.26 -36.76
N SER A 694 -1.96 4.18 -36.03
CA SER A 694 -1.26 3.94 -34.78
C SER A 694 -1.07 2.45 -34.55
N ALA A 695 0.05 2.11 -33.94
CA ALA A 695 0.30 0.76 -33.43
C ALA A 695 1.01 0.86 -32.09
N SER A 696 0.67 0.01 -31.18
CA SER A 696 1.40 -0.15 -29.92
C SER A 696 1.59 -1.62 -29.60
N GLY A 697 2.71 -1.91 -28.96
CA GLY A 697 3.01 -3.25 -28.50
C GLY A 697 3.78 -3.20 -27.19
N SER A 698 3.58 -4.19 -26.35
CA SER A 698 4.41 -4.38 -25.17
C SER A 698 4.79 -5.85 -25.00
N VAL A 699 6.00 -6.06 -24.53
CA VAL A 699 6.54 -7.36 -24.15
C VAL A 699 6.99 -7.22 -22.71
N GLY A 700 6.31 -7.90 -21.83
CA GLY A 700 6.69 -7.96 -20.41
C GLY A 700 7.05 -9.37 -20.01
N PHE A 701 8.16 -9.56 -19.31
CA PHE A 701 8.47 -10.84 -18.71
C PHE A 701 8.96 -10.69 -17.28
N ASN A 702 8.55 -11.64 -16.46
CA ASN A 702 8.93 -11.71 -15.06
C ASN A 702 9.68 -13.02 -14.82
N LEU A 703 10.94 -12.88 -14.44
CA LEU A 703 11.77 -13.99 -14.00
C LEU A 703 11.83 -13.95 -12.49
N ASN A 704 11.31 -14.98 -11.85
CA ASN A 704 11.33 -15.12 -10.40
C ASN A 704 11.98 -16.46 -10.04
N ARG A 705 13.06 -16.39 -9.29
CA ARG A 705 13.70 -17.57 -8.71
C ARG A 705 13.64 -17.44 -7.20
N GLN A 706 12.81 -18.27 -6.57
CA GLN A 706 12.78 -18.39 -5.11
C GLN A 706 13.94 -19.27 -4.64
N LYS A 707 14.42 -19.04 -3.42
CA LYS A 707 15.37 -19.91 -2.76
C LYS A 707 14.75 -21.32 -2.73
N GLY A 708 15.33 -22.25 -3.48
CA GLY A 708 14.90 -23.65 -3.46
C GLY A 708 15.10 -24.23 -2.06
N ASN A 709 14.18 -25.10 -1.60
CA ASN A 709 14.46 -25.94 -0.44
C ASN A 709 15.79 -26.64 -0.71
N LYS A 710 16.73 -26.57 0.26
CA LYS A 710 18.05 -27.24 0.18
C LYS A 710 17.85 -28.70 -0.23
N LYS A 711 17.84 -28.97 -1.52
CA LYS A 711 17.89 -30.32 -2.04
C LYS A 711 19.33 -30.75 -2.01
N SER A 712 19.59 -31.82 -1.31
CA SER A 712 20.83 -32.59 -1.21
C SER A 712 21.97 -32.03 -2.06
N LEU A 713 22.92 -31.39 -1.42
CA LEU A 713 24.21 -31.08 -2.02
C LEU A 713 24.79 -32.39 -2.52
N LYS A 714 25.13 -32.47 -3.79
CA LYS A 714 25.83 -33.60 -4.37
C LYS A 714 27.29 -33.53 -3.91
N GLY A 715 27.69 -34.32 -2.99
CA GLY A 715 29.04 -34.42 -2.46
C GLY A 715 29.18 -35.54 -1.43
N THR A 716 30.40 -35.77 -0.93
CA THR A 716 30.60 -36.66 0.20
C THR A 716 29.99 -36.08 1.47
N VAL A 717 29.74 -36.94 2.47
CA VAL A 717 29.13 -36.52 3.74
C VAL A 717 29.99 -35.45 4.41
N GLU A 718 31.32 -35.52 4.33
CA GLU A 718 32.27 -34.57 4.85
C GLU A 718 32.15 -33.22 4.11
N GLN A 719 32.11 -33.20 2.77
CA GLN A 719 31.96 -31.99 1.96
C GLN A 719 30.63 -31.29 2.23
N VAL A 720 29.55 -32.04 2.36
CA VAL A 720 28.22 -31.47 2.68
C VAL A 720 28.21 -30.87 4.09
N LYS A 721 28.89 -31.50 5.04
CA LYS A 721 29.04 -31.01 6.40
C LYS A 721 29.86 -29.72 6.42
N GLU A 722 31.00 -29.70 5.75
CA GLU A 722 31.87 -28.49 5.66
C GLU A 722 31.16 -27.29 5.02
N ILE A 723 30.38 -27.50 3.93
CA ILE A 723 29.57 -26.45 3.31
C ILE A 723 28.47 -25.96 4.25
N ASN A 724 27.87 -26.83 5.07
CA ASN A 724 26.85 -26.44 6.03
C ASN A 724 27.42 -25.72 7.27
N ASP A 725 28.65 -26.08 7.68
CA ASP A 725 29.34 -25.48 8.84
C ASP A 725 29.92 -24.10 8.46
N HIS A 726 30.30 -23.88 7.19
CA HIS A 726 30.88 -22.65 6.64
C HIS A 726 30.14 -22.16 5.38
N PRO A 727 28.85 -21.84 5.47
CA PRO A 727 28.04 -21.49 4.29
C PRO A 727 28.47 -20.19 3.58
N ASP A 728 29.19 -19.31 4.27
CA ASP A 728 29.64 -18.01 3.72
C ASP A 728 30.91 -18.14 2.86
N ASP A 729 31.65 -19.27 2.95
CA ASP A 729 32.86 -19.52 2.18
C ASP A 729 32.56 -20.13 0.79
N TYR A 730 31.33 -20.53 0.55
CA TYR A 730 30.92 -21.19 -0.69
C TYR A 730 29.90 -20.33 -1.48
N VAL A 731 30.10 -20.24 -2.79
CA VAL A 731 29.21 -19.53 -3.69
C VAL A 731 27.92 -20.35 -3.88
N ASP A 732 26.82 -19.85 -3.34
CA ASP A 732 25.50 -20.41 -3.63
C ASP A 732 24.99 -19.92 -4.99
N PHE A 733 25.07 -20.76 -6.02
CA PHE A 733 24.53 -20.47 -7.36
C PHE A 733 23.00 -20.42 -7.40
N SER A 734 22.30 -20.71 -6.30
CA SER A 734 20.84 -20.61 -6.17
C SER A 734 20.36 -19.22 -5.71
N VAL A 735 21.05 -18.17 -6.13
CA VAL A 735 20.73 -16.78 -5.77
C VAL A 735 19.26 -16.48 -6.07
N PRO A 736 18.46 -16.11 -5.06
CA PRO A 736 17.09 -15.67 -5.29
C PRO A 736 17.08 -14.32 -6.01
N TYR A 737 16.31 -14.23 -7.08
CA TYR A 737 16.14 -12.96 -7.77
C TYR A 737 14.71 -12.81 -8.29
N ASN A 738 14.30 -11.57 -8.44
CA ASN A 738 13.11 -11.18 -9.14
C ASN A 738 13.49 -10.10 -10.16
N LEU A 739 13.27 -10.38 -11.43
CA LEU A 739 13.56 -9.47 -12.53
C LEU A 739 12.30 -9.29 -13.37
N SER A 740 11.82 -8.07 -13.47
CA SER A 740 10.76 -7.66 -14.38
C SER A 740 11.34 -6.78 -15.49
N VAL A 741 11.10 -7.16 -16.71
CA VAL A 741 11.49 -6.38 -17.89
C VAL A 741 10.26 -6.08 -18.72
N ASN A 742 10.07 -4.80 -19.06
CA ASN A 742 8.98 -4.34 -19.91
C ASN A 742 9.56 -3.54 -21.08
N TYR A 743 9.34 -4.04 -22.28
CA TYR A 743 9.63 -3.32 -23.50
C TYR A 743 8.32 -2.84 -24.12
N SER A 744 8.23 -1.57 -24.45
CA SER A 744 7.08 -0.96 -25.11
C SER A 744 7.51 -0.26 -26.40
N ILE A 745 6.70 -0.42 -27.44
CA ILE A 745 6.83 0.23 -28.72
C ILE A 745 5.51 0.92 -29.05
N ALA A 746 5.56 2.16 -29.48
CA ALA A 746 4.41 2.92 -29.94
C ALA A 746 4.75 3.66 -31.23
N TYR A 747 3.90 3.46 -32.21
CA TYR A 747 3.97 4.12 -33.54
C TYR A 747 2.73 4.97 -33.71
N SER A 748 2.89 6.20 -34.17
CA SER A 748 1.78 7.12 -34.44
C SER A 748 2.05 7.88 -35.73
N ARG A 749 1.10 7.84 -36.64
CA ARG A 749 1.12 8.56 -37.94
C ARG A 749 -0.27 9.11 -38.27
N PRO A 750 -0.74 10.16 -37.55
CA PRO A 750 -2.07 10.71 -37.75
C PRO A 750 -2.23 11.43 -39.11
N THR A 751 -1.14 12.00 -39.63
CA THR A 751 -1.08 12.77 -40.91
C THR A 751 -0.23 12.05 -41.94
N ASN A 752 0.00 12.69 -43.12
CA ASN A 752 0.95 12.21 -44.14
C ASN A 752 2.42 12.45 -43.76
N GLU A 753 2.67 13.13 -42.67
CA GLU A 753 4.02 13.36 -42.16
C GLU A 753 4.71 12.06 -41.75
N LYS A 754 6.00 12.14 -41.50
CA LYS A 754 6.79 11.03 -41.00
C LYS A 754 6.24 10.56 -39.67
N GLY A 755 5.95 9.27 -39.58
CA GLY A 755 5.43 8.67 -38.34
C GLY A 755 6.43 8.79 -37.20
N ASN A 756 5.92 9.00 -36.00
CA ASN A 756 6.69 9.01 -34.75
C ASN A 756 6.76 7.60 -34.17
N LEU A 757 7.97 7.11 -33.90
CA LEU A 757 8.22 5.80 -33.28
C LEU A 757 8.88 6.02 -31.93
N SER A 758 8.18 5.66 -30.84
CA SER A 758 8.70 5.65 -29.49
C SER A 758 8.99 4.22 -29.04
N GLN A 759 10.16 3.99 -28.47
CA GLN A 759 10.57 2.68 -27.95
C GLN A 759 11.22 2.87 -26.58
N ILE A 760 10.73 2.16 -25.59
CA ILE A 760 11.21 2.26 -24.21
C ILE A 760 11.38 0.85 -23.67
N VAL A 761 12.53 0.58 -23.05
CA VAL A 761 12.73 -0.61 -22.20
C VAL A 761 12.87 -0.17 -20.75
N GLY A 762 12.13 -0.80 -19.89
CA GLY A 762 12.24 -0.65 -18.43
C GLY A 762 12.57 -1.99 -17.78
N PHE A 763 13.42 -1.97 -16.77
CA PHE A 763 13.74 -3.16 -15.97
C PHE A 763 13.87 -2.80 -14.51
N ASN A 764 13.26 -3.61 -13.69
CA ASN A 764 13.30 -3.46 -12.24
C ASN A 764 13.36 -4.83 -11.59
N GLY A 765 13.93 -4.87 -10.42
CA GLY A 765 14.03 -6.13 -9.70
C GLY A 765 14.86 -6.06 -8.44
N ASP A 766 15.08 -7.25 -7.88
CA ASP A 766 15.93 -7.45 -6.74
C ASP A 766 16.72 -8.75 -6.85
N ILE A 767 17.90 -8.75 -6.27
CA ILE A 767 18.81 -9.89 -6.21
C ILE A 767 19.31 -10.01 -4.78
N SER A 768 19.15 -11.17 -4.17
CA SER A 768 19.72 -11.47 -2.85
C SER A 768 21.03 -12.23 -3.07
N LEU A 769 22.15 -11.51 -3.10
CA LEU A 769 23.48 -12.10 -3.35
C LEU A 769 23.87 -13.13 -2.29
N THR A 770 23.52 -12.83 -1.03
CA THR A 770 23.67 -13.71 0.12
C THR A 770 22.44 -13.56 1.01
N GLU A 771 22.35 -14.31 2.11
CA GLU A 771 21.29 -14.13 3.12
C GLU A 771 21.33 -12.73 3.76
N HIS A 772 22.50 -12.10 3.76
CA HIS A 772 22.75 -10.79 4.36
C HIS A 772 22.78 -9.64 3.35
N TRP A 773 22.92 -9.90 2.04
CA TRP A 773 23.01 -8.86 1.01
C TRP A 773 21.86 -8.92 0.03
N LYS A 774 21.16 -7.79 -0.12
CA LYS A 774 20.13 -7.59 -1.12
C LYS A 774 20.38 -6.33 -1.93
N ILE A 775 20.30 -6.45 -3.25
CA ILE A 775 20.38 -5.33 -4.20
C ILE A 775 19.04 -5.19 -4.89
N THR A 776 18.50 -3.97 -4.90
CA THR A 776 17.32 -3.59 -5.69
C THR A 776 17.74 -2.63 -6.79
N PHE A 777 17.13 -2.74 -7.95
CA PHE A 777 17.42 -1.85 -9.07
C PHE A 777 16.16 -1.50 -9.85
N ASN A 778 16.13 -0.29 -10.35
CA ASN A 778 15.11 0.20 -11.28
C ASN A 778 15.79 1.09 -12.29
N SER A 779 15.62 0.79 -13.59
CA SER A 779 16.22 1.55 -14.69
C SER A 779 15.44 1.35 -15.97
N GLY A 780 15.81 2.07 -17.00
CA GLY A 780 15.28 1.91 -18.33
C GLY A 780 16.08 2.70 -19.35
N TYR A 781 15.70 2.53 -20.61
CA TYR A 781 16.34 3.21 -21.74
C TYR A 781 15.29 3.63 -22.77
N ASP A 782 15.34 4.89 -23.16
CA ASP A 782 14.54 5.46 -24.23
C ASP A 782 15.38 5.48 -25.53
N PHE A 783 14.97 4.68 -26.50
CA PHE A 783 15.69 4.55 -27.78
C PHE A 783 15.53 5.76 -28.70
N GLN A 784 14.48 6.57 -28.52
CA GLN A 784 14.22 7.76 -29.30
C GLN A 784 15.15 8.91 -28.88
N THR A 785 15.23 9.16 -27.59
CA THR A 785 16.09 10.19 -27.00
C THR A 785 17.52 9.70 -26.82
N LYS A 786 17.77 8.40 -26.94
CA LYS A 786 19.05 7.71 -26.66
C LYS A 786 19.58 7.99 -25.26
N LYS A 787 18.69 8.12 -24.30
CA LYS A 787 19.01 8.42 -22.90
C LYS A 787 18.54 7.31 -21.99
N GLN A 788 19.31 7.09 -20.95
CA GLN A 788 18.85 6.28 -19.84
C GLN A 788 17.72 7.02 -19.09
N SER A 789 16.71 6.27 -18.70
CA SER A 789 15.68 6.78 -17.81
C SER A 789 16.22 6.91 -16.39
N TYR A 790 15.40 7.44 -15.48
CA TYR A 790 15.72 7.47 -14.07
C TYR A 790 16.19 6.09 -13.58
N THR A 791 17.44 6.04 -13.07
CA THR A 791 18.05 4.83 -12.54
C THR A 791 18.26 4.95 -11.05
N SER A 792 17.76 3.98 -10.30
CA SER A 792 17.98 3.90 -8.86
C SER A 792 18.50 2.52 -8.46
N LEU A 793 19.50 2.51 -7.59
CA LEU A 793 20.11 1.32 -7.00
C LEU A 793 19.89 1.37 -5.49
N GLY A 794 19.40 0.28 -4.92
CA GLY A 794 19.27 0.13 -3.47
C GLY A 794 20.12 -1.05 -3.00
N PHE A 795 20.97 -0.82 -2.00
CA PHE A 795 21.79 -1.84 -1.37
C PHE A 795 21.35 -2.00 0.08
N TYR A 796 21.05 -3.21 0.48
CA TYR A 796 20.73 -3.57 1.85
C TYR A 796 21.70 -4.61 2.34
N ARG A 797 22.24 -4.42 3.54
CA ARG A 797 23.08 -5.41 4.22
C ARG A 797 22.63 -5.61 5.66
N ASP A 798 22.42 -6.87 6.01
CA ASP A 798 22.22 -7.31 7.37
C ASP A 798 23.58 -7.49 8.07
N LEU A 799 23.80 -6.78 9.16
CA LEU A 799 25.02 -6.79 9.98
C LEU A 799 24.73 -7.35 11.39
N HIS A 800 23.87 -8.36 11.49
CA HIS A 800 23.41 -8.99 12.72
C HIS A 800 22.51 -8.04 13.54
N CYS A 801 23.03 -7.22 14.43
CA CYS A 801 22.27 -6.27 15.23
C CYS A 801 22.15 -4.86 14.59
N TRP A 802 22.87 -4.64 13.50
CA TRP A 802 22.76 -3.43 12.66
C TRP A 802 22.23 -3.77 11.28
N GLU A 803 21.70 -2.79 10.59
CA GLU A 803 21.36 -2.86 9.17
C GLU A 803 21.94 -1.64 8.44
N MET A 804 22.41 -1.89 7.22
CA MET A 804 22.91 -0.86 6.32
C MET A 804 22.00 -0.75 5.10
N ARG A 805 21.69 0.48 4.73
CA ARG A 805 20.93 0.81 3.51
C ARG A 805 21.61 1.91 2.75
N LEU A 806 21.79 1.71 1.44
CA LEU A 806 22.25 2.74 0.52
C LEU A 806 21.28 2.79 -0.64
N ASN A 807 20.60 3.93 -0.82
CA ASN A 807 19.83 4.24 -2.02
C ASN A 807 20.65 5.23 -2.84
N TRP A 808 20.90 4.92 -4.11
CA TRP A 808 21.76 5.68 -4.97
C TRP A 808 21.15 5.89 -6.35
N VAL A 809 21.11 7.13 -6.79
CA VAL A 809 20.79 7.58 -8.15
C VAL A 809 22.09 8.08 -8.77
N PRO A 810 22.77 7.25 -9.61
CA PRO A 810 24.16 7.50 -10.00
C PRO A 810 24.35 8.67 -10.95
N PHE A 811 23.34 9.01 -11.78
CA PHE A 811 23.46 10.02 -12.81
C PHE A 811 22.14 10.73 -13.12
N GLY A 812 22.23 11.80 -13.91
CA GLY A 812 21.11 12.64 -14.30
C GLY A 812 20.95 13.84 -13.36
N TYR A 813 20.00 14.71 -13.70
CA TYR A 813 19.67 15.91 -12.93
C TYR A 813 19.27 15.65 -11.47
N GLN A 814 18.95 14.39 -11.14
CA GLN A 814 18.53 13.93 -9.83
C GLN A 814 19.55 13.02 -9.16
N ALA A 815 20.83 13.09 -9.59
CA ALA A 815 21.88 12.32 -8.94
C ALA A 815 21.90 12.62 -7.44
N ASN A 816 21.77 11.60 -6.62
CA ASN A 816 21.77 11.70 -5.16
C ASN A 816 22.13 10.36 -4.53
N TYR A 817 22.50 10.37 -3.27
CA TYR A 817 22.58 9.16 -2.48
C TYR A 817 22.05 9.39 -1.05
N TYR A 818 21.51 8.34 -0.50
CA TYR A 818 21.09 8.25 0.88
C TYR A 818 21.67 6.98 1.49
N PHE A 819 22.62 7.16 2.40
CA PHE A 819 23.28 6.09 3.14
C PHE A 819 22.83 6.12 4.58
N GLN A 820 22.49 4.96 5.14
CA GLN A 820 22.07 4.81 6.53
C GLN A 820 22.62 3.52 7.11
N ILE A 821 23.17 3.59 8.31
CA ILE A 821 23.40 2.45 9.20
C ILE A 821 22.61 2.70 10.47
N ASN A 822 21.78 1.77 10.88
CA ASN A 822 20.99 1.86 12.10
C ASN A 822 20.92 0.52 12.83
N VAL A 823 20.61 0.58 14.12
CA VAL A 823 20.29 -0.62 14.91
C VAL A 823 18.98 -1.23 14.40
N LYS A 824 18.94 -2.57 14.28
CA LYS A 824 17.74 -3.31 13.80
C LYS A 824 16.59 -3.28 14.80
N SER A 825 16.88 -3.32 16.10
CA SER A 825 15.86 -3.32 17.13
C SER A 825 15.07 -2.02 17.15
N SER A 826 13.77 -2.13 17.25
CA SER A 826 12.84 -1.00 17.32
C SER A 826 13.10 -0.06 18.50
N VAL A 827 13.63 -0.59 19.60
CA VAL A 827 13.92 0.16 20.85
C VAL A 827 15.06 1.16 20.68
N LEU A 828 16.04 0.84 19.86
CA LEU A 828 17.24 1.67 19.62
C LEU A 828 17.39 2.08 18.15
N GLN A 829 16.31 2.05 17.36
CA GLN A 829 16.32 2.37 15.92
C GLN A 829 16.75 3.81 15.61
N ASP A 830 16.63 4.71 16.59
CA ASP A 830 17.14 6.09 16.47
C ASP A 830 18.66 6.19 16.62
N LEU A 831 19.33 5.12 17.04
CA LEU A 831 20.77 4.99 16.98
C LEU A 831 21.16 4.70 15.53
N LYS A 832 21.36 5.76 14.76
CA LYS A 832 21.63 5.70 13.33
C LYS A 832 22.65 6.74 12.90
N LEU A 833 23.46 6.34 11.92
CA LEU A 833 24.30 7.24 11.14
C LEU A 833 23.67 7.38 9.75
N THR A 834 23.36 8.60 9.36
CA THR A 834 22.85 8.90 8.03
C THR A 834 23.80 9.85 7.32
N LYS A 835 24.15 9.53 6.08
CA LYS A 835 24.84 10.43 5.16
C LYS A 835 24.03 10.53 3.87
N LYS A 836 23.77 11.74 3.44
CA LYS A 836 23.03 11.98 2.21
C LYS A 836 23.68 13.10 1.41
N ASN A 837 23.56 13.01 0.11
CA ASN A 837 23.77 14.13 -0.79
C ASN A 837 22.42 14.46 -1.39
N ASP A 838 21.93 15.66 -1.15
CA ASP A 838 20.64 16.14 -1.64
C ASP A 838 20.86 17.00 -2.89
N ARG A 839 19.87 17.09 -3.75
CA ARG A 839 19.93 17.95 -4.95
C ARG A 839 20.29 19.40 -4.62
N TYR A 840 19.84 19.92 -3.49
CA TYR A 840 20.18 21.26 -3.02
C TYR A 840 21.65 21.44 -2.64
N ASP A 841 22.38 20.35 -2.42
CA ASP A 841 23.80 20.37 -2.15
C ASP A 841 24.66 20.47 -3.44
N ASN A 842 24.02 20.35 -4.61
CA ASN A 842 24.66 20.40 -5.95
C ASN A 842 24.43 21.71 -6.71
N PHE A 843 23.78 22.73 -6.11
CA PHE A 843 23.55 24.05 -6.68
C PHE A 843 24.39 25.13 -5.98
#